data_cf08a8f31a080fd530a9c852cb229a64
#
_entry.id   cf08a8f31a080fd530a9c852cb229a64
#
_cell.length_a   1.000
_cell.length_b   1.000
_cell.length_c   1.000
_cell.angle_alpha   90.00
_cell.angle_beta   90.00
_cell.angle_gamma   90.00
#
_symmetry.space_group_name_H-M   'P 1'
#
loop_
_entity.id
_entity.type
_entity.pdbx_description
1 polymer ?
#
loop_
_entity_poly.entity_id
_entity_poly.type
_entity_poly.pdbx_seq_one_letter_code
_entity_poly.pdbx_strand_id
1 'polypeptide(L)'
;MSRHTEATDDVNTWSGGHINYKEGFFTQLQTDEMAKGINEEVIRAISARRNEPEWMLEFRLNAFKAWLEMDEPHWLKAHYDKLNYQDYSYYSAPSCGNCDDTCASEPGAVQQTGTNAFLSKEVEEAFEQLGVPVREGREVAVDAIFDSVSVATTYREKLGEQGIIFCSFGEAIHDHPELVKKYLGTVVPGNDNFFAALNAAVASDGTFIYVPKGVRCPMELSTYFRINAEKTGQFERTILVADEGSYVSYIEGCSAPVRDSYQLHAAVVEVIIHKDAEVKYSTVQNWFPGDNNTGGILNFVTKRALCEGENSKMSWTQSETGSAITWKYPSCILRGDNSIGEFYSVALTSGHQQADTGTKMIHIGKNTKSTIISKGISAGKSQNSYRGLVKIMPTATNARNFTQCDSMLIGPDCGAHTFPYVECRNNSAQLEHEATTSRIGEDQLFYCLQRGISEEDAISMIVNGFCKDVFSELPLEFAVEAQKLLAISLXXXKDLQVSVEDKAILRGLSLEVRPGEVHAIMGPNGSGKSTLSATLAGREDYEVVGGSVEFKGKDLLELSPEDRAGEGIFMAFQYPVEIPGVSNQFFLQTALNAVRKYRSEEELDRFDFQDLMEEKIQLLKMPEDLLTRSVNVGFSGGEKKRNDILQMAVLEPELCILDETDSGLDIDALKIVADGVNALRDGKRSFIIVTHYQRILDYIKPDYVHVLYQGRIVKSGDFTLVKQLEEQGYGWLSEQQ
;
A
#
# COMPACT_ATOMS: atom_id res chain seq x y z
N MET A 1 33.61 23.96 2.43
CA MET A 1 32.34 24.59 2.02
C MET A 1 31.69 23.96 0.77
N SER A 2 32.01 22.73 0.39
CA SER A 2 31.43 22.12 -0.81
C SER A 2 30.84 20.73 -0.58
N ARG A 3 30.58 20.36 0.66
CA ARG A 3 29.99 19.02 0.98
C ARG A 3 28.54 19.08 1.48
N HIS A 4 27.95 20.29 1.59
CA HIS A 4 26.58 20.40 2.09
C HIS A 4 25.50 20.40 1.01
N THR A 5 25.89 20.44 -0.27
CA THR A 5 24.90 20.45 -1.35
C THR A 5 24.55 19.06 -1.89
N GLU A 6 25.39 18.05 -1.61
CA GLU A 6 25.14 16.69 -2.12
C GLU A 6 24.17 15.90 -1.22
N ALA A 7 24.19 16.15 0.08
CA ALA A 7 23.30 15.45 1.03
C ALA A 7 21.83 15.87 0.89
N THR A 8 21.56 17.04 0.29
CA THR A 8 20.18 17.51 0.10
C THR A 8 19.51 16.91 -1.14
N ASP A 9 20.30 16.43 -2.11
CA ASP A 9 19.74 15.80 -3.30
C ASP A 9 19.28 14.35 -3.01
N ASP A 10 19.93 13.67 -2.08
CA ASP A 10 19.58 12.29 -1.71
C ASP A 10 18.26 12.24 -0.90
N VAL A 11 18.01 13.24 -0.06
CA VAL A 11 16.74 13.34 0.66
C VAL A 11 15.61 13.65 -0.33
N ASN A 12 15.90 14.33 -1.43
CA ASN A 12 14.91 14.60 -2.47
C ASN A 12 14.63 13.36 -3.33
N THR A 13 15.55 12.38 -3.41
CA THR A 13 15.30 11.11 -4.12
C THR A 13 14.40 10.18 -3.31
N TRP A 14 14.40 10.28 -1.97
CA TRP A 14 13.44 9.59 -1.13
C TRP A 14 12.01 10.09 -1.39
N SER A 15 11.87 11.26 -1.95
CA SER A 15 10.59 11.92 -2.17
C SER A 15 9.82 11.43 -3.40
N GLY A 16 10.06 10.22 -3.83
CA GLY A 16 9.18 9.56 -4.77
C GLY A 16 9.50 9.70 -6.24
N GLY A 17 10.76 9.97 -6.56
CA GLY A 17 11.20 9.83 -7.94
C GLY A 17 11.15 8.35 -8.31
N HIS A 18 10.26 7.96 -9.18
CA HIS A 18 10.16 6.62 -9.77
C HIS A 18 9.98 5.49 -8.75
N ILE A 19 9.03 5.67 -7.83
CA ILE A 19 8.54 4.57 -7.02
C ILE A 19 8.04 3.48 -7.96
N ASN A 20 8.51 2.26 -7.76
CA ASN A 20 7.93 1.10 -8.42
C ASN A 20 6.58 0.83 -7.75
N TYR A 21 5.60 1.68 -8.09
CA TYR A 21 4.26 1.62 -7.53
C TYR A 21 3.63 0.31 -7.99
N LYS A 22 3.58 -0.70 -7.08
CA LYS A 22 3.15 -2.06 -7.45
C LYS A 22 1.70 -2.10 -7.95
N GLU A 23 0.89 -1.16 -7.49
CA GLU A 23 -0.51 -1.01 -7.92
C GLU A 23 -0.64 -0.28 -9.27
N GLY A 24 0.49 0.11 -9.89
CA GLY A 24 0.51 0.91 -11.12
C GLY A 24 0.23 0.16 -12.41
N PHE A 25 0.05 -1.18 -12.37
CA PHE A 25 -0.23 -1.99 -13.55
C PHE A 25 -1.59 -1.65 -14.17
N PHE A 26 -1.72 -1.94 -15.47
CA PHE A 26 -2.99 -1.79 -16.19
C PHE A 26 -3.64 -3.15 -16.37
N THR A 27 -4.95 -3.21 -16.17
CA THR A 27 -5.75 -4.38 -16.55
C THR A 27 -6.34 -4.10 -17.92
N GLN A 28 -5.98 -4.88 -18.94
CA GLN A 28 -6.51 -4.73 -20.29
C GLN A 28 -7.89 -5.39 -20.35
N LEU A 29 -8.92 -4.58 -20.27
CA LEU A 29 -10.31 -5.02 -20.29
C LEU A 29 -11.09 -4.26 -21.35
N GLN A 30 -12.07 -4.93 -21.95
CA GLN A 30 -13.13 -4.22 -22.63
C GLN A 30 -14.02 -3.59 -21.55
N THR A 31 -14.19 -2.28 -21.61
CA THR A 31 -15.01 -1.53 -20.68
C THR A 31 -16.16 -0.85 -21.39
N ASP A 32 -17.30 -0.82 -20.73
CA ASP A 32 -18.45 0.00 -21.13
C ASP A 32 -18.29 1.38 -20.48
N GLU A 33 -17.76 2.31 -21.24
CA GLU A 33 -17.45 3.66 -20.78
C GLU A 33 -18.39 4.68 -21.41
N MET A 34 -19.00 5.52 -20.60
CA MET A 34 -19.84 6.60 -21.11
C MET A 34 -19.00 7.71 -21.74
N ALA A 35 -19.57 8.42 -22.69
CA ALA A 35 -18.93 9.59 -23.30
C ALA A 35 -18.59 10.63 -22.22
N LYS A 36 -17.51 11.37 -22.45
CA LYS A 36 -17.04 12.42 -21.53
C LYS A 36 -18.04 13.55 -21.43
N GLY A 37 -18.04 14.18 -20.25
CA GLY A 37 -18.87 15.33 -19.96
C GLY A 37 -19.95 15.03 -18.93
N ILE A 38 -20.46 16.09 -18.30
CA ILE A 38 -21.51 16.02 -17.29
C ILE A 38 -22.62 16.99 -17.67
N ASN A 39 -23.84 16.45 -17.76
CA ASN A 39 -25.07 17.22 -17.98
C ASN A 39 -26.24 16.35 -17.48
N GLU A 40 -27.44 16.88 -17.55
CA GLU A 40 -28.64 16.18 -17.09
C GLU A 40 -28.86 14.84 -17.81
N GLU A 41 -28.53 14.77 -19.11
CA GLU A 41 -28.67 13.54 -19.90
C GLU A 41 -27.75 12.43 -19.41
N VAL A 42 -26.50 12.79 -19.04
CA VAL A 42 -25.52 11.85 -18.47
C VAL A 42 -26.06 11.29 -17.15
N ILE A 43 -26.61 12.15 -16.30
CA ILE A 43 -27.15 11.72 -15.00
C ILE A 43 -28.33 10.77 -15.18
N ARG A 44 -29.23 11.09 -16.10
CA ARG A 44 -30.35 10.21 -16.43
C ARG A 44 -29.87 8.88 -17.02
N ALA A 45 -28.82 8.91 -17.85
CA ALA A 45 -28.22 7.70 -18.42
C ALA A 45 -27.57 6.81 -17.36
N ILE A 46 -26.87 7.39 -16.38
CA ILE A 46 -26.29 6.63 -15.23
C ILE A 46 -27.41 5.92 -14.49
N SER A 47 -28.49 6.65 -14.15
CA SER A 47 -29.63 6.10 -13.43
C SER A 47 -30.32 4.98 -14.22
N ALA A 48 -30.47 5.17 -15.52
CA ALA A 48 -31.10 4.18 -16.40
C ALA A 48 -30.26 2.90 -16.51
N ARG A 49 -28.92 3.03 -16.68
CA ARG A 49 -28.00 1.87 -16.74
C ARG A 49 -28.06 1.03 -15.45
N ARG A 50 -28.28 1.68 -14.32
CA ARG A 50 -28.35 1.02 -13.01
C ARG A 50 -29.77 0.62 -12.64
N ASN A 51 -30.74 0.86 -13.53
CA ASN A 51 -32.15 0.57 -13.33
C ASN A 51 -32.66 1.13 -11.99
N GLU A 52 -32.27 2.35 -11.66
CA GLU A 52 -32.58 2.97 -10.38
C GLU A 52 -34.05 3.41 -10.31
N PRO A 53 -34.64 3.34 -9.12
CA PRO A 53 -36.03 3.87 -8.93
C PRO A 53 -36.05 5.41 -9.04
N GLU A 54 -37.23 5.94 -9.33
CA GLU A 54 -37.44 7.37 -9.57
C GLU A 54 -36.93 8.26 -8.44
N TRP A 55 -37.06 7.83 -7.17
CA TRP A 55 -36.60 8.63 -6.03
C TRP A 55 -35.06 8.81 -6.03
N MET A 56 -34.35 7.83 -6.52
CA MET A 56 -32.88 7.92 -6.61
C MET A 56 -32.47 8.87 -7.74
N LEU A 57 -33.15 8.81 -8.88
CA LEU A 57 -32.94 9.77 -9.97
C LEU A 57 -33.25 11.20 -9.50
N GLU A 58 -34.33 11.38 -8.74
CA GLU A 58 -34.69 12.69 -8.18
C GLU A 58 -33.60 13.22 -7.25
N PHE A 59 -33.04 12.34 -6.41
CA PHE A 59 -31.91 12.69 -5.53
C PHE A 59 -30.71 13.18 -6.35
N ARG A 60 -30.38 12.47 -7.42
CA ARG A 60 -29.27 12.82 -8.33
C ARG A 60 -29.49 14.17 -9.01
N LEU A 61 -30.69 14.37 -9.56
CA LEU A 61 -30.99 15.60 -10.31
C LEU A 61 -31.00 16.82 -9.40
N ASN A 62 -31.50 16.68 -8.17
CA ASN A 62 -31.48 17.76 -7.19
C ASN A 62 -30.03 18.13 -6.81
N ALA A 63 -29.18 17.13 -6.63
CA ALA A 63 -27.78 17.35 -6.35
C ALA A 63 -27.06 18.02 -7.53
N PHE A 64 -27.38 17.62 -8.75
CA PHE A 64 -26.81 18.23 -9.95
C PHE A 64 -27.18 19.70 -10.07
N LYS A 65 -28.44 20.05 -9.82
CA LYS A 65 -28.90 21.44 -9.81
C LYS A 65 -28.11 22.27 -8.79
N ALA A 66 -27.97 21.71 -7.57
CA ALA A 66 -27.18 22.37 -6.52
C ALA A 66 -25.73 22.55 -6.94
N TRP A 67 -25.12 21.54 -7.57
CA TRP A 67 -23.75 21.57 -8.05
C TRP A 67 -23.52 22.69 -9.06
N LEU A 68 -24.46 22.88 -9.99
CA LEU A 68 -24.36 23.93 -11.01
C LEU A 68 -24.34 25.35 -10.41
N GLU A 69 -24.87 25.50 -9.20
CA GLU A 69 -24.91 26.80 -8.49
C GLU A 69 -23.71 27.01 -7.58
N MET A 70 -22.85 25.99 -7.41
CA MET A 70 -21.69 26.04 -6.51
C MET A 70 -20.42 26.38 -7.24
N ASP A 71 -19.51 27.05 -6.55
CA ASP A 71 -18.14 27.27 -7.00
C ASP A 71 -17.21 26.21 -6.41
N GLU A 72 -16.25 25.74 -7.20
CA GLU A 72 -15.21 24.85 -6.72
C GLU A 72 -14.42 25.50 -5.58
N PRO A 73 -14.17 24.78 -4.47
CA PRO A 73 -13.48 25.38 -3.33
C PRO A 73 -12.08 25.87 -3.68
N HIS A 74 -11.74 27.07 -3.25
CA HIS A 74 -10.44 27.68 -3.47
C HIS A 74 -9.75 28.14 -2.17
N TRP A 75 -10.35 27.81 -1.02
CA TRP A 75 -9.81 28.13 0.31
C TRP A 75 -8.77 27.13 0.80
N LEU A 76 -8.69 25.95 0.19
CA LEU A 76 -7.76 24.91 0.62
C LEU A 76 -6.31 25.31 0.32
N LYS A 77 -5.39 24.79 1.11
CA LYS A 77 -3.95 25.05 0.97
C LYS A 77 -3.32 24.03 0.00
N ALA A 78 -3.91 23.96 -1.19
CA ALA A 78 -3.40 23.13 -2.29
C ALA A 78 -3.64 23.88 -3.60
N HIS A 79 -2.70 23.81 -4.50
CA HIS A 79 -2.73 24.55 -5.77
C HIS A 79 -2.67 23.57 -6.93
N TYR A 80 -3.69 23.57 -7.76
CA TYR A 80 -3.78 22.75 -8.97
C TYR A 80 -4.52 23.56 -10.05
N ASP A 81 -4.31 23.19 -11.30
CA ASP A 81 -4.99 23.86 -12.41
C ASP A 81 -6.51 23.61 -12.33
N LYS A 82 -7.29 24.63 -12.66
CA LYS A 82 -8.75 24.52 -12.67
C LYS A 82 -9.19 23.33 -13.53
N LEU A 83 -9.99 22.46 -12.94
CA LEU A 83 -10.46 21.24 -13.61
C LEU A 83 -11.54 21.59 -14.63
N ASN A 84 -11.48 20.92 -15.77
CA ASN A 84 -12.58 20.92 -16.73
C ASN A 84 -13.39 19.63 -16.54
N TYR A 85 -14.51 19.75 -15.88
CA TYR A 85 -15.37 18.61 -15.55
C TYR A 85 -15.97 17.96 -16.80
N GLN A 86 -15.89 18.60 -17.97
CA GLN A 86 -16.34 18.03 -19.22
C GLN A 86 -15.32 17.07 -19.87
N ASP A 87 -14.10 17.00 -19.33
CA ASP A 87 -13.05 16.12 -19.84
C ASP A 87 -13.06 14.71 -19.23
N TYR A 88 -13.93 14.46 -18.26
CA TYR A 88 -14.01 13.18 -17.52
C TYR A 88 -15.22 12.37 -17.95
N SER A 89 -15.07 11.04 -17.95
CA SER A 89 -16.19 10.11 -18.02
C SER A 89 -16.69 9.85 -16.59
N TYR A 90 -18.00 9.79 -16.41
CA TYR A 90 -18.64 9.64 -15.10
C TYR A 90 -19.16 8.23 -14.86
N TYR A 91 -18.93 7.31 -15.78
CA TYR A 91 -19.26 5.90 -15.59
C TYR A 91 -18.36 5.04 -16.47
N SER A 92 -17.77 4.02 -15.88
CA SER A 92 -17.01 2.97 -16.55
C SER A 92 -17.21 1.65 -15.82
N ALA A 93 -17.47 0.58 -16.53
CA ALA A 93 -17.64 -0.75 -15.95
C ALA A 93 -16.94 -1.78 -16.85
N PRO A 94 -16.37 -2.86 -16.29
CA PRO A 94 -15.88 -3.98 -17.10
C PRO A 94 -17.03 -4.58 -17.91
N SER A 95 -16.75 -5.09 -19.10
CA SER A 95 -17.75 -5.81 -19.90
C SER A 95 -18.28 -7.02 -19.11
N CYS A 96 -19.57 -7.24 -19.18
CA CYS A 96 -20.22 -8.29 -18.41
C CYS A 96 -19.67 -9.68 -18.82
N GLY A 97 -19.04 -10.38 -17.87
CA GLY A 97 -18.36 -11.65 -18.13
C GLY A 97 -19.28 -12.84 -18.40
N ASN A 98 -20.57 -12.71 -18.10
CA ASN A 98 -21.55 -13.80 -18.20
C ASN A 98 -22.68 -13.50 -19.20
N CYS A 99 -22.50 -12.48 -20.04
CA CYS A 99 -23.51 -12.16 -21.06
C CYS A 99 -23.08 -12.76 -22.42
N ASP A 100 -23.92 -13.58 -23.00
CA ASP A 100 -23.83 -13.88 -24.42
C ASP A 100 -23.92 -12.55 -25.19
N ASP A 101 -23.30 -12.48 -26.36
CA ASP A 101 -23.13 -11.28 -27.20
C ASP A 101 -24.40 -10.46 -27.47
N THR A 102 -25.53 -10.86 -26.92
CA THR A 102 -26.82 -10.19 -27.11
C THR A 102 -27.12 -9.11 -26.06
N CYS A 103 -26.33 -8.98 -24.99
CA CYS A 103 -26.62 -8.02 -23.91
C CYS A 103 -26.21 -6.57 -24.19
N ALA A 104 -25.44 -6.33 -25.26
CA ALA A 104 -24.86 -5.01 -25.50
C ALA A 104 -25.72 -4.09 -26.40
N SER A 105 -26.86 -4.55 -26.89
CA SER A 105 -27.53 -3.86 -28.00
C SER A 105 -28.95 -3.33 -27.77
N GLU A 106 -29.51 -3.48 -26.57
CA GLU A 106 -30.85 -2.91 -26.32
C GLU A 106 -30.87 -1.92 -25.16
N PRO A 107 -31.35 -0.68 -25.38
CA PRO A 107 -31.60 0.24 -24.26
C PRO A 107 -32.75 -0.33 -23.41
N GLY A 108 -32.45 -0.66 -22.18
CA GLY A 108 -33.45 -1.20 -21.26
C GLY A 108 -33.28 -2.66 -20.87
N ALA A 109 -32.21 -3.34 -21.35
CA ALA A 109 -31.89 -4.67 -20.87
C ALA A 109 -31.53 -4.57 -19.37
N VAL A 110 -32.27 -5.29 -18.54
CA VAL A 110 -32.03 -5.35 -17.10
C VAL A 110 -30.69 -6.05 -16.88
N GLN A 111 -29.66 -5.28 -16.56
CA GLN A 111 -28.42 -5.88 -16.09
C GLN A 111 -28.74 -6.73 -14.88
N GLN A 112 -28.32 -7.98 -14.90
CA GLN A 112 -28.52 -8.85 -13.74
C GLN A 112 -27.86 -8.20 -12.52
N THR A 113 -28.68 -7.81 -11.57
CA THR A 113 -28.27 -7.26 -10.29
C THR A 113 -27.87 -8.40 -9.36
N GLY A 114 -26.78 -9.10 -9.71
CA GLY A 114 -26.26 -10.16 -8.85
C GLY A 114 -24.79 -9.95 -8.56
N THR A 115 -24.37 -10.29 -7.38
CA THR A 115 -22.97 -10.38 -7.02
C THR A 115 -22.22 -11.17 -8.11
N ASN A 116 -21.09 -10.65 -8.56
CA ASN A 116 -20.18 -11.26 -9.55
C ASN A 116 -20.63 -11.14 -11.02
N ALA A 117 -21.64 -10.34 -11.35
CA ALA A 117 -22.03 -10.14 -12.75
C ALA A 117 -20.89 -9.58 -13.60
N PHE A 118 -20.03 -8.76 -13.00
CA PHE A 118 -18.87 -8.11 -13.66
C PHE A 118 -17.54 -8.78 -13.36
N LEU A 119 -17.53 -9.92 -12.65
CA LEU A 119 -16.28 -10.59 -12.27
C LEU A 119 -15.76 -11.46 -13.42
N SER A 120 -14.98 -10.87 -14.31
CA SER A 120 -14.25 -11.62 -15.33
C SER A 120 -12.94 -12.14 -14.76
N LYS A 121 -12.31 -13.06 -15.48
CA LYS A 121 -11.01 -13.62 -15.09
C LYS A 121 -9.94 -12.52 -14.96
N GLU A 122 -9.94 -11.55 -15.86
CA GLU A 122 -8.99 -10.45 -15.87
C GLU A 122 -9.18 -9.51 -14.66
N VAL A 123 -10.42 -9.28 -14.28
CA VAL A 123 -10.74 -8.48 -13.07
C VAL A 123 -10.32 -9.25 -11.81
N GLU A 124 -10.60 -10.56 -11.76
CA GLU A 124 -10.19 -11.42 -10.64
C GLU A 124 -8.66 -11.39 -10.48
N GLU A 125 -7.93 -11.57 -11.60
CA GLU A 125 -6.45 -11.53 -11.59
C GLU A 125 -5.91 -10.16 -11.13
N ALA A 126 -6.57 -9.06 -11.51
CA ALA A 126 -6.17 -7.74 -11.07
C ALA A 126 -6.27 -7.60 -9.54
N PHE A 127 -7.38 -8.06 -8.95
CA PHE A 127 -7.52 -8.01 -7.49
C PHE A 127 -6.58 -8.99 -6.77
N GLU A 128 -6.29 -10.15 -7.36
CA GLU A 128 -5.30 -11.07 -6.83
C GLU A 128 -3.90 -10.45 -6.77
N GLN A 129 -3.51 -9.72 -7.83
CA GLN A 129 -2.23 -8.99 -7.85
C GLN A 129 -2.15 -7.92 -6.75
N LEU A 130 -3.29 -7.36 -6.37
CA LEU A 130 -3.37 -6.38 -5.29
C LEU A 130 -3.45 -7.03 -3.90
N GLY A 131 -3.49 -8.38 -3.85
CA GLY A 131 -3.65 -9.12 -2.61
C GLY A 131 -5.05 -9.03 -2.00
N VAL A 132 -6.05 -8.63 -2.80
CA VAL A 132 -7.45 -8.45 -2.36
C VAL A 132 -8.23 -9.74 -2.69
N PRO A 133 -8.70 -10.48 -1.69
CA PRO A 133 -9.45 -11.72 -1.95
C PRO A 133 -10.86 -11.39 -2.45
N VAL A 134 -11.16 -11.76 -3.68
CA VAL A 134 -12.51 -11.61 -4.26
C VAL A 134 -13.35 -12.90 -4.12
N ARG A 135 -12.77 -13.93 -3.50
CA ARG A 135 -13.49 -15.18 -3.15
C ARG A 135 -13.27 -15.46 -1.67
N GLU A 136 -14.21 -16.18 -1.07
CA GLU A 136 -14.14 -16.53 0.34
C GLU A 136 -12.93 -17.40 0.65
N GLY A 137 -12.15 -17.06 1.66
CA GLY A 137 -10.93 -17.78 2.04
C GLY A 137 -10.13 -17.17 3.18
N ARG A 138 -10.46 -15.94 3.58
CA ARG A 138 -9.84 -15.25 4.72
C ARG A 138 -10.92 -14.82 5.71
N GLU A 139 -10.53 -14.46 6.91
CA GLU A 139 -11.47 -14.00 7.97
C GLU A 139 -11.87 -12.53 7.81
N VAL A 140 -11.82 -12.00 6.58
CA VAL A 140 -12.23 -10.63 6.24
C VAL A 140 -13.24 -10.69 5.11
N ALA A 141 -14.38 -10.03 5.29
CA ALA A 141 -15.37 -9.88 4.21
C ALA A 141 -14.98 -8.68 3.34
N VAL A 142 -14.95 -8.88 2.03
CA VAL A 142 -14.47 -7.87 1.07
C VAL A 142 -15.57 -7.53 0.05
N ASP A 143 -15.74 -6.23 -0.21
CA ASP A 143 -16.47 -5.70 -1.37
C ASP A 143 -15.44 -5.08 -2.32
N ALA A 144 -15.27 -5.68 -3.50
CA ALA A 144 -14.27 -5.23 -4.49
C ALA A 144 -14.96 -4.39 -5.55
N ILE A 145 -14.50 -3.16 -5.72
CA ILE A 145 -15.09 -2.18 -6.66
C ILE A 145 -14.03 -1.84 -7.72
N PHE A 146 -14.41 -2.00 -9.00
CA PHE A 146 -13.56 -1.73 -10.16
C PHE A 146 -14.24 -0.63 -11.00
N ASP A 147 -13.55 0.50 -11.14
CA ASP A 147 -14.08 1.72 -11.75
C ASP A 147 -15.41 2.12 -11.10
N SER A 148 -16.54 1.95 -11.79
CA SER A 148 -17.83 2.44 -11.34
C SER A 148 -18.76 1.34 -10.77
N VAL A 149 -18.29 0.09 -10.65
CA VAL A 149 -19.17 -1.01 -10.25
C VAL A 149 -18.53 -1.97 -9.25
N SER A 150 -19.33 -2.52 -8.36
CA SER A 150 -18.93 -3.64 -7.51
C SER A 150 -18.83 -4.91 -8.36
N VAL A 151 -17.70 -5.60 -8.28
CA VAL A 151 -17.43 -6.81 -9.06
C VAL A 151 -17.48 -8.08 -8.22
N ALA A 152 -17.33 -7.99 -6.89
CA ALA A 152 -17.42 -9.14 -6.00
C ALA A 152 -17.70 -8.70 -4.58
N THR A 153 -18.57 -9.42 -3.88
CA THR A 153 -18.79 -9.25 -2.42
C THR A 153 -18.73 -10.63 -1.78
N THR A 154 -17.86 -10.81 -0.78
CA THR A 154 -17.65 -12.10 -0.10
C THR A 154 -18.40 -12.15 1.23
N TYR A 155 -18.68 -13.37 1.71
CA TYR A 155 -19.31 -13.67 3.01
C TYR A 155 -20.69 -13.05 3.22
N ARG A 156 -21.34 -12.60 2.16
CA ARG A 156 -22.65 -11.95 2.20
C ARG A 156 -23.71 -12.83 2.88
N GLU A 157 -23.76 -14.12 2.54
CA GLU A 157 -24.73 -15.06 3.11
C GLU A 157 -24.46 -15.31 4.60
N LYS A 158 -23.20 -15.54 4.96
CA LYS A 158 -22.79 -15.80 6.35
C LYS A 158 -23.12 -14.61 7.26
N LEU A 159 -22.88 -13.39 6.78
CA LEU A 159 -23.23 -12.16 7.51
C LEU A 159 -24.76 -12.01 7.59
N GLY A 160 -25.46 -12.36 6.52
CA GLY A 160 -26.92 -12.31 6.44
C GLY A 160 -27.63 -13.22 7.44
N GLU A 161 -27.00 -14.34 7.84
CA GLU A 161 -27.53 -15.22 8.89
C GLU A 161 -27.68 -14.49 10.23
N GLN A 162 -26.87 -13.46 10.48
CA GLN A 162 -26.97 -12.60 11.66
C GLN A 162 -27.77 -11.32 11.41
N GLY A 163 -28.35 -11.18 10.21
CA GLY A 163 -29.10 -10.00 9.81
C GLY A 163 -28.23 -8.84 9.34
N ILE A 164 -26.91 -9.04 9.21
CA ILE A 164 -25.99 -8.01 8.72
C ILE A 164 -26.16 -7.89 7.19
N ILE A 165 -26.36 -6.65 6.72
CA ILE A 165 -26.37 -6.35 5.29
C ILE A 165 -24.98 -5.80 4.94
N PHE A 166 -24.30 -6.46 4.01
CA PHE A 166 -23.02 -6.01 3.45
C PHE A 166 -23.07 -6.27 1.95
N CYS A 167 -23.28 -5.20 1.19
CA CYS A 167 -23.47 -5.31 -0.25
C CYS A 167 -23.09 -4.00 -0.92
N SER A 168 -23.06 -3.98 -2.25
CA SER A 168 -22.83 -2.74 -2.97
C SER A 168 -23.98 -1.76 -2.76
N PHE A 169 -23.68 -0.47 -2.88
CA PHE A 169 -24.69 0.59 -2.79
C PHE A 169 -25.78 0.41 -3.85
N GLY A 170 -25.38 0.01 -5.08
CA GLY A 170 -26.33 -0.25 -6.16
C GLY A 170 -27.32 -1.37 -5.83
N GLU A 171 -26.83 -2.47 -5.25
CA GLU A 171 -27.72 -3.57 -4.81
C GLU A 171 -28.65 -3.11 -3.69
N ALA A 172 -28.15 -2.32 -2.75
CA ALA A 172 -28.95 -1.84 -1.61
C ALA A 172 -30.13 -0.98 -2.07
N ILE A 173 -29.96 -0.18 -3.13
CA ILE A 173 -31.06 0.64 -3.68
C ILE A 173 -32.23 -0.25 -4.10
N HIS A 174 -31.96 -1.45 -4.64
CA HIS A 174 -32.98 -2.38 -5.10
C HIS A 174 -33.47 -3.30 -4.00
N ASP A 175 -32.58 -3.91 -3.24
CA ASP A 175 -32.93 -4.95 -2.26
C ASP A 175 -33.37 -4.38 -0.91
N HIS A 176 -32.92 -3.18 -0.55
CA HIS A 176 -33.19 -2.56 0.75
C HIS A 176 -33.58 -1.08 0.59
N PRO A 177 -34.53 -0.75 -0.32
CA PRO A 177 -34.84 0.65 -0.64
C PRO A 177 -35.30 1.47 0.56
N GLU A 178 -36.01 0.88 1.50
CA GLU A 178 -36.50 1.61 2.67
C GLU A 178 -35.37 2.05 3.61
N LEU A 179 -34.35 1.20 3.75
CA LEU A 179 -33.17 1.57 4.55
C LEU A 179 -32.37 2.66 3.84
N VAL A 180 -32.16 2.53 2.52
CA VAL A 180 -31.41 3.54 1.76
C VAL A 180 -32.15 4.88 1.81
N LYS A 181 -33.44 4.91 1.56
CA LYS A 181 -34.25 6.14 1.64
C LYS A 181 -34.18 6.79 3.03
N LYS A 182 -34.19 5.96 4.08
CA LYS A 182 -34.14 6.46 5.46
C LYS A 182 -32.83 7.19 5.77
N TYR A 183 -31.72 6.73 5.21
CA TYR A 183 -30.39 7.21 5.62
C TYR A 183 -29.64 8.03 4.57
N LEU A 184 -29.89 7.82 3.27
CA LEU A 184 -29.20 8.52 2.19
C LEU A 184 -29.36 10.04 2.31
N GLY A 185 -28.24 10.75 2.34
CA GLY A 185 -28.21 12.20 2.37
C GLY A 185 -28.64 12.81 3.71
N THR A 186 -28.79 12.01 4.75
CA THR A 186 -29.19 12.53 6.07
C THR A 186 -28.01 13.08 6.87
N VAL A 187 -26.81 12.61 6.58
CA VAL A 187 -25.57 13.04 7.24
C VAL A 187 -24.74 13.94 6.31
N VAL A 188 -24.64 13.56 5.03
CA VAL A 188 -24.02 14.40 3.99
C VAL A 188 -25.06 14.64 2.89
N PRO A 189 -25.82 15.73 2.99
CA PRO A 189 -26.84 16.04 1.96
C PRO A 189 -26.24 16.23 0.57
N GLY A 190 -27.07 16.06 -0.46
CA GLY A 190 -26.66 16.24 -1.86
C GLY A 190 -26.26 17.68 -2.23
N ASN A 191 -26.39 18.62 -1.32
CA ASN A 191 -25.99 20.01 -1.51
C ASN A 191 -24.99 20.50 -0.44
N ASP A 192 -24.26 19.57 0.19
CA ASP A 192 -23.37 19.88 1.32
C ASP A 192 -22.17 20.73 0.88
N ASN A 193 -21.47 20.28 -0.13
CA ASN A 193 -20.33 21.01 -0.69
C ASN A 193 -20.18 20.58 -2.16
N PHE A 194 -19.30 21.28 -2.87
CA PHE A 194 -19.10 21.11 -4.33
C PHE A 194 -18.86 19.64 -4.71
N PHE A 195 -17.92 18.96 -4.01
CA PHE A 195 -17.56 17.58 -4.36
C PHE A 195 -18.60 16.57 -3.88
N ALA A 196 -19.29 16.85 -2.76
CA ALA A 196 -20.40 16.00 -2.29
C ALA A 196 -21.61 16.11 -3.22
N ALA A 197 -21.89 17.31 -3.74
CA ALA A 197 -22.96 17.51 -4.72
C ALA A 197 -22.64 16.77 -6.03
N LEU A 198 -21.40 16.87 -6.51
CA LEU A 198 -20.96 16.11 -7.68
C LEU A 198 -21.11 14.61 -7.44
N ASN A 199 -20.64 14.11 -6.30
CA ASN A 199 -20.78 12.69 -5.94
C ASN A 199 -22.26 12.28 -5.92
N ALA A 200 -23.14 13.06 -5.29
CA ALA A 200 -24.57 12.72 -5.20
C ALA A 200 -25.21 12.63 -6.59
N ALA A 201 -24.76 13.46 -7.54
CA ALA A 201 -25.27 13.46 -8.91
C ALA A 201 -24.82 12.22 -9.70
N VAL A 202 -23.56 11.77 -9.53
CA VAL A 202 -22.95 10.78 -10.42
C VAL A 202 -22.45 9.51 -9.71
N ALA A 203 -22.62 9.37 -8.40
CA ALA A 203 -22.16 8.19 -7.67
C ALA A 203 -22.71 6.92 -8.32
N SER A 204 -21.81 6.03 -8.68
CA SER A 204 -22.19 4.81 -9.40
C SER A 204 -22.27 3.61 -8.47
N ASP A 205 -21.29 3.48 -7.56
CA ASP A 205 -21.36 2.42 -6.56
C ASP A 205 -20.69 2.88 -5.26
N GLY A 206 -20.48 1.97 -4.36
CA GLY A 206 -19.99 2.15 -3.02
C GLY A 206 -20.45 0.97 -2.20
N THR A 207 -20.41 1.11 -0.90
CA THR A 207 -20.76 0.00 0.00
C THR A 207 -21.93 0.41 0.90
N PHE A 208 -22.85 -0.52 1.09
CA PHE A 208 -23.95 -0.37 2.05
C PHE A 208 -23.79 -1.41 3.16
N ILE A 209 -23.75 -0.93 4.41
CA ILE A 209 -23.62 -1.80 5.58
C ILE A 209 -24.70 -1.43 6.59
N TYR A 210 -25.45 -2.45 7.05
CA TYR A 210 -26.38 -2.32 8.15
C TYR A 210 -26.11 -3.43 9.16
N VAL A 211 -25.81 -3.05 10.41
CA VAL A 211 -25.57 -4.00 11.49
C VAL A 211 -26.76 -3.89 12.45
N PRO A 212 -27.58 -4.96 12.61
CA PRO A 212 -28.82 -4.88 13.40
C PRO A 212 -28.57 -4.78 14.90
N LYS A 213 -29.63 -4.49 15.63
CA LYS A 213 -29.60 -4.28 17.10
C LYS A 213 -28.92 -5.43 17.83
N GLY A 214 -27.96 -5.09 18.68
CA GLY A 214 -27.26 -6.02 19.56
C GLY A 214 -26.28 -6.94 18.88
N VAL A 215 -26.04 -6.78 17.57
CA VAL A 215 -25.16 -7.65 16.81
C VAL A 215 -23.73 -7.07 16.82
N ARG A 216 -22.79 -7.90 17.22
CA ARG A 216 -21.37 -7.60 17.07
C ARG A 216 -20.87 -8.29 15.81
N CYS A 217 -20.45 -7.52 14.82
CA CYS A 217 -20.03 -8.08 13.52
C CYS A 217 -18.85 -9.05 13.74
N PRO A 218 -18.97 -10.31 13.27
CA PRO A 218 -18.01 -11.35 13.64
C PRO A 218 -16.67 -11.28 12.89
N MET A 219 -16.56 -10.42 11.89
CA MET A 219 -15.34 -10.30 11.10
C MET A 219 -15.13 -8.86 10.64
N GLU A 220 -13.93 -8.54 10.24
CA GLU A 220 -13.58 -7.26 9.63
C GLU A 220 -14.28 -7.15 8.27
N LEU A 221 -14.93 -6.02 8.02
CA LEU A 221 -15.51 -5.74 6.70
C LEU A 221 -14.54 -4.82 5.95
N SER A 222 -14.35 -5.08 4.67
CA SER A 222 -13.39 -4.30 3.87
C SER A 222 -14.00 -3.96 2.51
N THR A 223 -13.70 -2.76 2.02
CA THR A 223 -13.95 -2.41 0.62
C THR A 223 -12.63 -2.00 -0.02
N TYR A 224 -12.38 -2.50 -1.22
CA TYR A 224 -11.21 -2.12 -1.99
C TYR A 224 -11.64 -1.49 -3.31
N PHE A 225 -11.16 -0.27 -3.56
CA PHE A 225 -11.49 0.51 -4.75
C PHE A 225 -10.33 0.50 -5.73
N ARG A 226 -10.61 0.18 -6.99
CA ARG A 226 -9.63 0.19 -8.07
C ARG A 226 -10.13 1.06 -9.22
N ILE A 227 -9.46 2.19 -9.47
CA ILE A 227 -9.67 2.99 -10.69
C ILE A 227 -8.75 2.41 -11.78
N ASN A 228 -9.25 2.10 -12.94
CA ASN A 228 -8.45 1.53 -14.03
C ASN A 228 -8.54 2.34 -15.33
N ALA A 229 -9.71 2.82 -15.70
CA ALA A 229 -9.93 3.54 -16.95
C ALA A 229 -9.32 4.95 -16.93
N GLU A 230 -8.78 5.38 -18.08
CA GLU A 230 -8.15 6.70 -18.23
C GLU A 230 -9.19 7.82 -18.28
N LYS A 231 -8.95 8.92 -17.56
CA LYS A 231 -9.84 10.10 -17.48
C LYS A 231 -11.27 9.73 -17.07
N THR A 232 -11.41 8.67 -16.29
CA THR A 232 -12.66 8.30 -15.66
C THR A 232 -12.58 8.70 -14.19
N GLY A 233 -13.62 9.34 -13.69
CA GLY A 233 -13.73 9.61 -12.27
C GLY A 233 -14.27 8.39 -11.53
N GLN A 234 -13.87 8.24 -10.28
CA GLN A 234 -14.49 7.28 -9.37
C GLN A 234 -15.27 8.05 -8.31
N PHE A 235 -16.56 7.73 -8.19
CA PHE A 235 -17.49 8.48 -7.37
C PHE A 235 -18.28 7.49 -6.53
N GLU A 236 -17.70 7.04 -5.41
CA GLU A 236 -18.37 6.08 -4.56
C GLU A 236 -19.13 6.78 -3.43
N ARG A 237 -20.26 6.17 -3.05
CA ARG A 237 -21.06 6.63 -1.91
C ARG A 237 -21.30 5.44 -0.98
N THR A 238 -20.79 5.54 0.23
CA THR A 238 -20.86 4.48 1.23
C THR A 238 -21.78 4.94 2.37
N ILE A 239 -22.70 4.06 2.77
CA ILE A 239 -23.58 4.27 3.93
C ILE A 239 -23.34 3.11 4.90
N LEU A 240 -22.99 3.45 6.14
CA LEU A 240 -22.78 2.47 7.21
C LEU A 240 -23.70 2.81 8.38
N VAL A 241 -24.59 1.89 8.72
CA VAL A 241 -25.54 2.07 9.82
C VAL A 241 -25.26 1.02 10.89
N ALA A 242 -24.92 1.46 12.10
CA ALA A 242 -24.78 0.61 13.28
C ALA A 242 -26.01 0.84 14.17
N ASP A 243 -26.92 -0.13 14.22
CA ASP A 243 -28.13 -0.02 15.02
C ASP A 243 -27.84 -0.22 16.51
N GLU A 244 -28.80 -0.04 17.38
CA GLU A 244 -28.63 0.00 18.83
C GLU A 244 -27.82 -1.20 19.36
N GLY A 245 -26.76 -0.91 20.13
CA GLY A 245 -25.93 -1.93 20.78
C GLY A 245 -25.04 -2.74 19.85
N SER A 246 -24.90 -2.33 18.59
CA SER A 246 -24.12 -3.07 17.59
C SER A 246 -22.66 -2.59 17.55
N TYR A 247 -21.81 -3.40 16.92
CA TYR A 247 -20.40 -3.08 16.69
C TYR A 247 -19.97 -3.54 15.31
N VAL A 248 -19.20 -2.71 14.62
CA VAL A 248 -18.57 -3.08 13.35
C VAL A 248 -17.23 -2.39 13.20
N SER A 249 -16.26 -3.12 12.66
CA SER A 249 -14.99 -2.59 12.20
C SER A 249 -14.94 -2.71 10.67
N TYR A 250 -14.66 -1.60 10.01
CA TYR A 250 -14.67 -1.51 8.55
C TYR A 250 -13.39 -0.85 8.07
N ILE A 251 -12.81 -1.37 6.98
CA ILE A 251 -11.61 -0.81 6.42
C ILE A 251 -11.76 -0.56 4.92
N GLU A 252 -11.16 0.51 4.46
CA GLU A 252 -11.20 0.95 3.08
C GLU A 252 -9.78 1.04 2.52
N GLY A 253 -9.55 0.37 1.39
CA GLY A 253 -8.30 0.42 0.65
C GLY A 253 -8.53 0.94 -0.77
N CYS A 254 -7.55 1.66 -1.34
CA CYS A 254 -7.71 2.30 -2.65
C CYS A 254 -6.41 2.26 -3.45
N SER A 255 -6.52 2.03 -4.78
CA SER A 255 -5.37 2.13 -5.69
C SER A 255 -5.79 2.51 -7.11
N ALA A 256 -4.82 2.92 -7.93
CA ALA A 256 -5.01 3.29 -9.32
C ALA A 256 -3.73 3.02 -10.13
N PRO A 257 -3.82 2.78 -11.46
CA PRO A 257 -2.62 2.62 -12.29
C PRO A 257 -1.88 3.94 -12.49
N VAL A 258 -0.64 3.85 -12.94
CA VAL A 258 0.18 5.01 -13.31
C VAL A 258 -0.41 5.66 -14.58
N ARG A 259 -0.72 6.95 -14.52
CA ARG A 259 -1.27 7.72 -15.66
C ARG A 259 -0.62 9.10 -15.76
N ASP A 260 -0.42 9.58 -16.98
CA ASP A 260 0.14 10.91 -17.24
C ASP A 260 -0.90 12.04 -17.09
N SER A 261 -2.17 11.68 -16.92
CA SER A 261 -3.26 12.64 -16.74
C SER A 261 -3.85 12.54 -15.33
N TYR A 262 -4.45 13.62 -14.86
CA TYR A 262 -5.16 13.61 -13.58
C TYR A 262 -6.38 12.70 -13.65
N GLN A 263 -6.55 11.90 -12.60
CA GLN A 263 -7.76 11.09 -12.38
C GLN A 263 -8.49 11.67 -11.18
N LEU A 264 -9.82 11.75 -11.29
CA LEU A 264 -10.65 12.38 -10.27
C LEU A 264 -11.30 11.31 -9.38
N HIS A 265 -11.08 11.43 -8.06
CA HIS A 265 -11.75 10.62 -7.06
C HIS A 265 -12.53 11.53 -6.12
N ALA A 266 -13.86 11.36 -6.09
CA ALA A 266 -14.71 12.14 -5.19
C ALA A 266 -15.69 11.18 -4.50
N ALA A 267 -15.44 10.93 -3.22
CA ALA A 267 -16.20 9.97 -2.44
C ALA A 267 -16.99 10.65 -1.33
N VAL A 268 -18.13 10.05 -0.96
CA VAL A 268 -18.92 10.46 0.19
C VAL A 268 -19.18 9.23 1.07
N VAL A 269 -18.94 9.39 2.37
CA VAL A 269 -19.23 8.35 3.37
C VAL A 269 -20.13 8.94 4.44
N GLU A 270 -21.25 8.26 4.66
CA GLU A 270 -22.22 8.60 5.72
C GLU A 270 -22.25 7.45 6.72
N VAL A 271 -21.98 7.76 8.00
CA VAL A 271 -22.04 6.77 9.08
C VAL A 271 -23.10 7.22 10.09
N ILE A 272 -24.02 6.33 10.42
CA ILE A 272 -25.06 6.61 11.42
C ILE A 272 -24.93 5.59 12.55
N ILE A 273 -24.79 6.10 13.78
CA ILE A 273 -24.51 5.25 14.95
C ILE A 273 -25.59 5.50 16.00
N HIS A 274 -26.39 4.47 16.27
CA HIS A 274 -27.48 4.54 17.21
C HIS A 274 -27.00 4.26 18.64
N LYS A 275 -27.93 4.26 19.60
CA LYS A 275 -27.65 4.12 21.03
C LYS A 275 -26.76 2.91 21.32
N ASP A 276 -25.73 3.11 22.15
CA ASP A 276 -24.79 2.08 22.62
C ASP A 276 -24.03 1.35 21.49
N ALA A 277 -24.06 1.87 20.25
CA ALA A 277 -23.38 1.25 19.12
C ALA A 277 -22.00 1.88 18.91
N GLU A 278 -21.10 1.11 18.29
CA GLU A 278 -19.72 1.56 18.01
C GLU A 278 -19.31 1.18 16.60
N VAL A 279 -18.73 2.14 15.89
CA VAL A 279 -18.14 1.93 14.57
C VAL A 279 -16.67 2.32 14.60
N LYS A 280 -15.82 1.43 14.12
CA LYS A 280 -14.42 1.70 13.84
C LYS A 280 -14.24 1.70 12.32
N TYR A 281 -13.81 2.83 11.75
CA TYR A 281 -13.67 2.99 10.31
C TYR A 281 -12.22 3.37 10.00
N SER A 282 -11.51 2.48 9.33
CA SER A 282 -10.11 2.66 9.00
C SER A 282 -9.94 2.87 7.49
N THR A 283 -9.00 3.72 7.10
CA THR A 283 -8.65 3.95 5.68
C THR A 283 -7.14 3.80 5.52
N VAL A 284 -6.75 2.99 4.54
CA VAL A 284 -5.35 2.94 4.09
C VAL A 284 -5.37 3.28 2.60
N GLN A 285 -4.87 4.45 2.24
CA GLN A 285 -4.85 4.93 0.85
C GLN A 285 -3.44 4.99 0.33
N ASN A 286 -3.25 4.37 -0.83
CA ASN A 286 -1.99 4.38 -1.56
C ASN A 286 -2.32 4.69 -3.02
N TRP A 287 -2.44 5.98 -3.33
CA TRP A 287 -2.77 6.46 -4.66
C TRP A 287 -1.50 6.82 -5.44
N PHE A 288 -1.59 6.80 -6.74
CA PHE A 288 -0.51 7.28 -7.61
C PHE A 288 -0.38 8.82 -7.49
N PRO A 289 0.81 9.33 -7.15
CA PRO A 289 1.00 10.77 -6.90
C PRO A 289 1.21 11.61 -8.14
N GLY A 290 1.34 11.01 -9.31
CA GLY A 290 1.79 11.68 -10.51
C GLY A 290 3.30 11.51 -10.71
N ASP A 291 3.78 11.90 -11.88
CA ASP A 291 5.19 11.84 -12.25
C ASP A 291 5.64 13.23 -12.69
N ASN A 292 6.72 13.73 -12.08
CA ASN A 292 7.31 15.04 -12.39
C ASN A 292 6.28 16.18 -12.48
N ASN A 293 5.36 16.25 -11.51
CA ASN A 293 4.28 17.24 -11.45
C ASN A 293 3.17 17.06 -12.50
N THR A 294 3.08 15.92 -13.12
CA THR A 294 2.01 15.63 -14.09
C THR A 294 1.21 14.42 -13.67
N GLY A 295 -0.10 14.49 -13.89
CA GLY A 295 -1.00 13.36 -13.60
C GLY A 295 -1.17 13.09 -12.11
N GLY A 296 -1.63 11.89 -11.79
CA GLY A 296 -1.88 11.46 -10.42
C GLY A 296 -3.34 11.62 -10.01
N ILE A 297 -3.65 11.23 -8.78
CA ILE A 297 -5.03 11.22 -8.28
C ILE A 297 -5.35 12.55 -7.58
N LEU A 298 -6.50 13.12 -7.97
CA LEU A 298 -7.12 14.23 -7.26
C LEU A 298 -8.17 13.61 -6.33
N ASN A 299 -7.89 13.61 -5.05
CA ASN A 299 -8.63 12.84 -4.04
C ASN A 299 -9.47 13.77 -3.16
N PHE A 300 -10.75 13.91 -3.48
CA PHE A 300 -11.70 14.80 -2.80
C PHE A 300 -12.75 13.98 -2.05
N VAL A 301 -12.64 13.90 -0.74
CA VAL A 301 -13.45 12.97 0.06
C VAL A 301 -14.18 13.72 1.19
N THR A 302 -15.50 13.49 1.29
CA THR A 302 -16.34 13.96 2.40
C THR A 302 -16.81 12.74 3.20
N LYS A 303 -16.32 12.62 4.44
CA LYS A 303 -16.74 11.56 5.36
C LYS A 303 -17.34 12.19 6.61
N ARG A 304 -18.52 11.68 7.02
CA ARG A 304 -19.18 12.23 8.21
C ARG A 304 -19.91 11.13 8.96
N ALA A 305 -19.72 11.11 10.28
CA ALA A 305 -20.42 10.21 11.18
C ALA A 305 -21.37 11.01 12.07
N LEU A 306 -22.60 10.53 12.17
CA LEU A 306 -23.58 11.05 13.11
C LEU A 306 -23.70 10.05 14.29
N CYS A 307 -23.15 10.45 15.43
CA CYS A 307 -23.34 9.73 16.69
C CYS A 307 -24.71 10.16 17.27
N GLU A 308 -25.75 9.54 16.72
CA GLU A 308 -27.14 9.93 16.99
C GLU A 308 -27.59 9.52 18.39
N GLY A 309 -27.18 8.33 18.82
CA GLY A 309 -27.67 7.74 20.06
C GLY A 309 -26.79 8.01 21.27
N GLU A 310 -27.40 7.87 22.44
CA GLU A 310 -26.68 7.92 23.72
C GLU A 310 -25.58 6.84 23.75
N ASN A 311 -24.40 7.18 24.27
CA ASN A 311 -23.23 6.31 24.38
C ASN A 311 -22.69 5.78 23.04
N SER A 312 -23.08 6.37 21.92
CA SER A 312 -22.57 5.96 20.60
C SER A 312 -21.11 6.39 20.45
N LYS A 313 -20.37 5.62 19.64
CA LYS A 313 -18.94 5.91 19.43
C LYS A 313 -18.53 5.74 17.98
N MET A 314 -17.81 6.73 17.47
CA MET A 314 -17.16 6.69 16.15
C MET A 314 -15.66 6.84 16.30
N SER A 315 -14.91 5.93 15.65
CA SER A 315 -13.46 6.05 15.57
C SER A 315 -13.03 6.05 14.10
N TRP A 316 -12.46 7.17 13.65
CA TRP A 316 -11.82 7.29 12.33
C TRP A 316 -10.32 7.07 12.49
N THR A 317 -9.76 6.17 11.71
CA THR A 317 -8.30 5.98 11.64
C THR A 317 -7.88 6.02 10.18
N GLN A 318 -6.83 6.77 9.84
CA GLN A 318 -6.40 6.85 8.45
C GLN A 318 -4.88 6.92 8.31
N SER A 319 -4.40 6.24 7.27
CA SER A 319 -3.04 6.38 6.75
C SER A 319 -3.16 6.81 5.29
N GLU A 320 -2.73 8.02 5.01
CA GLU A 320 -2.87 8.67 3.71
C GLU A 320 -1.50 8.88 3.08
N THR A 321 -1.29 8.28 1.90
CA THR A 321 -0.10 8.54 1.10
C THR A 321 -0.46 8.47 -0.38
N GLY A 322 0.43 8.97 -1.21
CA GLY A 322 0.13 9.10 -2.63
C GLY A 322 -0.81 10.28 -2.86
N SER A 323 -1.58 10.26 -3.93
CA SER A 323 -2.39 11.36 -4.48
C SER A 323 -1.55 12.60 -4.82
N ALA A 324 -1.84 13.19 -5.96
CA ALA A 324 -1.26 14.50 -6.30
C ALA A 324 -1.84 15.58 -5.37
N ILE A 325 -3.16 15.54 -5.18
CA ILE A 325 -3.89 16.46 -4.29
C ILE A 325 -4.83 15.64 -3.40
N THR A 326 -4.80 15.91 -2.10
CA THR A 326 -5.75 15.31 -1.14
C THR A 326 -6.55 16.41 -0.43
N TRP A 327 -7.87 16.24 -0.40
CA TRP A 327 -8.82 17.10 0.33
C TRP A 327 -9.77 16.16 1.07
N LYS A 328 -9.58 16.03 2.40
CA LYS A 328 -10.30 14.97 3.13
C LYS A 328 -10.44 15.32 4.61
N TYR A 329 -11.69 15.40 5.08
CA TYR A 329 -11.98 15.77 6.47
C TYR A 329 -13.03 14.83 7.07
N PRO A 330 -12.64 13.64 7.53
CA PRO A 330 -13.59 12.81 8.30
C PRO A 330 -14.06 13.57 9.54
N SER A 331 -15.36 13.53 9.80
CA SER A 331 -15.93 14.34 10.86
C SER A 331 -16.93 13.54 11.70
N CYS A 332 -17.17 14.03 12.94
CA CYS A 332 -18.16 13.46 13.86
C CYS A 332 -19.11 14.54 14.34
N ILE A 333 -20.42 14.24 14.27
CA ILE A 333 -21.47 15.03 14.92
C ILE A 333 -21.87 14.23 16.16
N LEU A 334 -21.54 14.75 17.35
CA LEU A 334 -21.77 14.06 18.63
C LEU A 334 -23.10 14.57 19.21
N ARG A 335 -24.20 14.01 18.70
CA ARG A 335 -25.57 14.42 19.07
C ARG A 335 -26.06 13.74 20.33
N GLY A 336 -25.81 12.44 20.46
CA GLY A 336 -26.24 11.68 21.63
C GLY A 336 -25.45 12.03 22.88
N ASP A 337 -26.08 12.02 24.03
CA ASP A 337 -25.39 12.22 25.31
C ASP A 337 -24.34 11.13 25.50
N ASN A 338 -23.20 11.47 26.07
CA ASN A 338 -22.06 10.58 26.32
C ASN A 338 -21.45 10.00 25.02
N SER A 339 -21.75 10.53 23.85
CA SER A 339 -21.17 10.02 22.60
C SER A 339 -19.71 10.43 22.46
N ILE A 340 -18.95 9.61 21.74
CA ILE A 340 -17.48 9.73 21.61
C ILE A 340 -17.11 9.76 20.13
N GLY A 341 -16.24 10.71 19.77
CA GLY A 341 -15.64 10.78 18.44
C GLY A 341 -14.12 10.74 18.54
N GLU A 342 -13.49 9.89 17.76
CA GLU A 342 -12.04 9.78 17.71
C GLU A 342 -11.55 9.94 16.28
N PHE A 343 -10.39 10.58 16.12
CA PHE A 343 -9.72 10.75 14.83
C PHE A 343 -8.22 10.54 15.01
N TYR A 344 -7.71 9.51 14.35
CA TYR A 344 -6.28 9.17 14.33
C TYR A 344 -5.81 9.19 12.89
N SER A 345 -4.79 9.99 12.57
CA SER A 345 -4.37 10.21 11.19
C SER A 345 -2.86 10.29 11.04
N VAL A 346 -2.33 9.59 10.04
CA VAL A 346 -1.01 9.84 9.46
C VAL A 346 -1.23 10.31 8.01
N ALA A 347 -0.70 11.47 7.68
CA ALA A 347 -0.71 11.97 6.31
C ALA A 347 0.75 12.19 5.87
N LEU A 348 1.20 11.36 4.93
CA LEU A 348 2.55 11.45 4.37
C LEU A 348 2.49 12.06 2.97
N THR A 349 3.21 13.16 2.79
CA THR A 349 3.39 13.78 1.47
C THR A 349 4.87 13.80 1.10
N SER A 350 5.16 13.55 -0.17
CA SER A 350 6.50 13.58 -0.70
C SER A 350 6.49 14.17 -2.13
N GLY A 351 7.65 14.34 -2.74
CA GLY A 351 7.73 14.94 -4.07
C GLY A 351 7.02 16.28 -4.14
N HIS A 352 6.02 16.42 -5.01
CA HIS A 352 5.23 17.64 -5.17
C HIS A 352 3.78 17.49 -4.67
N GLN A 353 3.49 16.46 -3.90
CA GLN A 353 2.15 16.19 -3.38
C GLN A 353 1.67 17.34 -2.48
N GLN A 354 0.36 17.56 -2.48
CA GLN A 354 -0.26 18.55 -1.61
C GLN A 354 -1.45 17.91 -0.91
N ALA A 355 -1.46 17.98 0.41
CA ALA A 355 -2.55 17.44 1.21
C ALA A 355 -3.12 18.55 2.10
N ASP A 356 -4.44 18.70 2.08
CA ASP A 356 -5.18 19.51 3.05
C ASP A 356 -6.18 18.56 3.70
N THR A 357 -5.81 18.04 4.87
CA THR A 357 -6.57 17.01 5.58
C THR A 357 -6.90 17.46 6.99
N GLY A 358 -7.72 16.69 7.67
CA GLY A 358 -8.08 17.00 9.05
C GLY A 358 -9.41 16.43 9.45
N THR A 359 -10.07 17.12 10.39
CA THR A 359 -11.32 16.60 10.97
C THR A 359 -12.20 17.73 11.50
N LYS A 360 -13.47 17.38 11.75
CA LYS A 360 -14.42 18.25 12.44
C LYS A 360 -15.09 17.45 13.55
N MET A 361 -15.05 17.98 14.77
CA MET A 361 -15.73 17.40 15.93
C MET A 361 -16.76 18.40 16.43
N ILE A 362 -18.05 18.07 16.24
CA ILE A 362 -19.16 18.96 16.60
C ILE A 362 -19.92 18.32 17.78
N HIS A 363 -19.80 18.96 18.95
CA HIS A 363 -20.42 18.49 20.19
C HIS A 363 -21.78 19.14 20.38
N ILE A 364 -22.83 18.32 20.46
CA ILE A 364 -24.21 18.76 20.67
C ILE A 364 -24.77 18.18 21.99
N GLY A 365 -24.55 16.89 22.24
CA GLY A 365 -25.01 16.18 23.43
C GLY A 365 -24.19 16.50 24.66
N LYS A 366 -24.71 16.15 25.82
CA LYS A 366 -24.03 16.33 27.13
C LYS A 366 -22.98 15.26 27.35
N ASN A 367 -21.89 15.63 28.03
CA ASN A 367 -20.80 14.71 28.41
C ASN A 367 -20.14 14.06 27.20
N THR A 368 -20.17 14.73 26.05
CA THR A 368 -19.56 14.22 24.83
C THR A 368 -18.04 14.40 24.86
N LYS A 369 -17.35 13.50 24.19
CA LYS A 369 -15.88 13.48 24.21
C LYS A 369 -15.33 13.33 22.79
N SER A 370 -14.30 14.10 22.46
CA SER A 370 -13.56 13.89 21.21
C SER A 370 -12.06 13.86 21.44
N THR A 371 -11.39 13.02 20.68
CA THR A 371 -9.93 12.88 20.67
C THR A 371 -9.42 12.99 19.24
N ILE A 372 -8.44 13.86 19.02
CA ILE A 372 -7.83 14.07 17.71
C ILE A 372 -6.32 13.89 17.86
N ILE A 373 -5.74 12.91 17.16
CA ILE A 373 -4.29 12.73 17.06
C ILE A 373 -3.95 12.69 15.57
N SER A 374 -3.30 13.75 15.08
CA SER A 374 -2.95 13.89 13.67
C SER A 374 -1.44 14.06 13.51
N LYS A 375 -0.84 13.18 12.72
CA LYS A 375 0.59 13.21 12.40
C LYS A 375 0.75 13.53 10.92
N GLY A 376 1.40 14.65 10.61
CA GLY A 376 1.70 15.05 9.25
C GLY A 376 3.19 14.91 8.96
N ILE A 377 3.54 14.28 7.84
CA ILE A 377 4.94 14.15 7.41
C ILE A 377 5.05 14.76 6.03
N SER A 378 5.99 15.67 5.87
CA SER A 378 6.21 16.36 4.61
C SER A 378 7.67 16.21 4.20
N ALA A 379 7.90 15.75 2.96
CA ALA A 379 9.24 15.52 2.43
C ALA A 379 9.35 16.09 1.01
N GLY A 380 10.57 16.29 0.53
CA GLY A 380 10.83 16.82 -0.80
C GLY A 380 10.36 18.25 -0.95
N LYS A 381 9.45 18.51 -1.88
CA LYS A 381 8.84 19.83 -2.14
C LYS A 381 7.34 19.82 -1.80
N SER A 382 6.90 18.84 -1.04
CA SER A 382 5.48 18.64 -0.75
C SER A 382 4.94 19.66 0.27
N GLN A 383 3.61 19.78 0.30
CA GLN A 383 2.91 20.65 1.24
C GLN A 383 1.85 19.84 1.97
N ASN A 384 1.92 19.80 3.28
CA ASN A 384 1.01 19.03 4.12
C ASN A 384 0.29 20.00 5.08
N SER A 385 -1.03 20.03 5.01
CA SER A 385 -1.84 20.93 5.83
C SER A 385 -2.81 20.12 6.67
N TYR A 386 -2.88 20.43 7.95
CA TYR A 386 -3.90 19.92 8.86
C TYR A 386 -4.93 21.05 9.13
N ARG A 387 -6.20 20.70 9.02
CA ARG A 387 -7.30 21.63 9.29
C ARG A 387 -8.28 20.98 10.27
N GLY A 388 -8.39 21.55 11.46
CA GLY A 388 -9.22 20.96 12.53
C GLY A 388 -10.27 21.92 13.05
N LEU A 389 -11.54 21.49 13.05
CA LEU A 389 -12.63 22.21 13.67
C LEU A 389 -13.11 21.46 14.91
N VAL A 390 -13.12 22.15 16.06
CA VAL A 390 -13.82 21.67 17.26
C VAL A 390 -14.89 22.68 17.62
N LYS A 391 -16.15 22.25 17.60
CA LYS A 391 -17.29 23.13 17.88
C LYS A 391 -18.10 22.56 19.03
N ILE A 392 -18.20 23.35 20.11
CA ILE A 392 -19.02 23.00 21.29
C ILE A 392 -20.28 23.83 21.22
N MET A 393 -21.43 23.18 21.04
CA MET A 393 -22.72 23.84 20.97
C MET A 393 -23.22 24.22 22.38
N PRO A 394 -24.16 25.15 22.50
CA PRO A 394 -24.67 25.56 23.82
C PRO A 394 -25.26 24.43 24.65
N THR A 395 -25.78 23.38 24.03
CA THR A 395 -26.36 22.21 24.71
C THR A 395 -25.33 21.20 25.21
N ALA A 396 -24.07 21.31 24.76
CA ALA A 396 -23.02 20.31 25.01
C ALA A 396 -22.34 20.56 26.38
N THR A 397 -23.11 20.38 27.45
CA THR A 397 -22.62 20.54 28.83
C THR A 397 -21.58 19.46 29.13
N ASN A 398 -20.46 19.87 29.76
CA ASN A 398 -19.33 19.02 30.15
C ASN A 398 -18.65 18.32 28.96
N ALA A 399 -18.70 18.92 27.76
CA ALA A 399 -17.99 18.40 26.60
C ALA A 399 -16.48 18.46 26.84
N ARG A 400 -15.76 17.48 26.32
CA ARG A 400 -14.30 17.42 26.40
C ARG A 400 -13.69 17.18 25.03
N ASN A 401 -12.62 17.90 24.73
CA ASN A 401 -11.82 17.65 23.54
C ASN A 401 -10.34 17.62 23.89
N PHE A 402 -9.65 16.64 23.33
CA PHE A 402 -8.18 16.61 23.30
C PHE A 402 -7.74 16.60 21.85
N THR A 403 -6.88 17.54 21.45
CA THR A 403 -6.33 17.63 20.12
C THR A 403 -4.80 17.68 20.19
N GLN A 404 -4.15 16.76 19.49
CA GLN A 404 -2.71 16.78 19.29
C GLN A 404 -2.45 16.73 17.78
N CYS A 405 -1.75 17.76 17.27
CA CYS A 405 -1.46 17.89 15.84
C CYS A 405 0.04 18.10 15.67
N ASP A 406 0.75 17.08 15.25
CA ASP A 406 2.20 17.11 15.12
C ASP A 406 2.60 17.01 13.64
N SER A 407 3.58 17.81 13.25
CA SER A 407 4.13 17.80 11.90
C SER A 407 5.62 17.52 11.94
N MET A 408 6.08 16.73 10.98
CA MET A 408 7.51 16.43 10.81
C MET A 408 7.95 16.81 9.40
N LEU A 409 9.03 17.55 9.31
CA LEU A 409 9.61 17.99 8.04
C LEU A 409 10.90 17.20 7.77
N ILE A 410 11.01 16.70 6.53
CA ILE A 410 12.18 15.98 6.06
C ILE A 410 12.71 16.73 4.83
N GLY A 411 13.83 17.42 4.99
CA GLY A 411 14.42 18.25 3.94
C GLY A 411 14.04 19.72 4.05
N PRO A 412 14.66 20.57 3.22
CA PRO A 412 14.54 22.04 3.35
C PRO A 412 13.34 22.65 2.65
N ASP A 413 12.80 22.02 1.60
CA ASP A 413 11.87 22.65 0.65
C ASP A 413 10.40 22.29 0.88
N CYS A 414 10.11 21.39 1.82
CA CYS A 414 8.73 20.99 2.14
C CYS A 414 8.09 21.92 3.17
N GLY A 415 6.77 21.85 3.27
CA GLY A 415 6.02 22.69 4.19
C GLY A 415 4.96 21.91 4.98
N ALA A 416 4.72 22.37 6.19
CA ALA A 416 3.62 21.90 7.03
C ALA A 416 2.83 23.10 7.55
N HIS A 417 1.50 22.98 7.51
CA HIS A 417 0.61 24.06 7.89
C HIS A 417 -0.49 23.54 8.81
N THR A 418 -0.83 24.28 9.84
CA THR A 418 -1.85 23.91 10.80
C THR A 418 -2.89 25.01 10.92
N PHE A 419 -4.17 24.66 10.69
CA PHE A 419 -5.28 25.60 10.73
C PHE A 419 -6.32 25.12 11.75
N PRO A 420 -6.07 25.34 13.06
CA PRO A 420 -7.06 24.98 14.07
C PRO A 420 -8.18 26.01 14.14
N TYR A 421 -9.41 25.55 14.32
CA TYR A 421 -10.55 26.41 14.56
C TYR A 421 -11.35 25.86 15.74
N VAL A 422 -11.45 26.62 16.80
CA VAL A 422 -12.19 26.22 18.00
C VAL A 422 -13.31 27.24 18.27
N GLU A 423 -14.55 26.74 18.33
CA GLU A 423 -15.71 27.55 18.68
C GLU A 423 -16.38 26.90 19.91
N CYS A 424 -16.30 27.56 21.05
CA CYS A 424 -16.86 27.03 22.30
C CYS A 424 -17.99 27.95 22.79
N ARG A 425 -19.21 27.39 22.82
CA ARG A 425 -20.40 28.10 23.25
C ARG A 425 -21.01 27.57 24.55
N ASN A 426 -20.22 26.78 25.33
CA ASN A 426 -20.63 26.26 26.63
C ASN A 426 -19.43 26.30 27.58
N ASN A 427 -19.56 27.07 28.65
CA ASN A 427 -18.43 27.34 29.56
C ASN A 427 -18.05 26.17 30.47
N SER A 428 -18.82 25.09 30.49
CA SER A 428 -18.46 23.86 31.23
C SER A 428 -17.51 22.95 30.42
N ALA A 429 -17.24 23.26 29.14
CA ALA A 429 -16.39 22.46 28.27
C ALA A 429 -14.92 22.54 28.69
N GLN A 430 -14.19 21.44 28.46
CA GLN A 430 -12.75 21.37 28.63
C GLN A 430 -12.10 21.08 27.29
N LEU A 431 -11.21 21.95 26.86
CA LEU A 431 -10.56 21.89 25.55
C LEU A 431 -9.05 21.92 25.75
N GLU A 432 -8.36 20.96 25.18
CA GLU A 432 -6.91 20.89 25.17
C GLU A 432 -6.43 20.81 23.73
N HIS A 433 -5.55 21.72 23.33
CA HIS A 433 -5.00 21.73 22.00
C HIS A 433 -3.49 21.88 22.04
N GLU A 434 -2.80 20.93 21.43
CA GLU A 434 -1.35 20.91 21.29
C GLU A 434 -0.99 20.80 19.80
N ALA A 435 -0.03 21.59 19.37
CA ALA A 435 0.49 21.51 18.01
C ALA A 435 2.00 21.67 18.02
N THR A 436 2.70 20.77 17.36
CA THR A 436 4.15 20.84 17.23
C THR A 436 4.56 20.73 15.77
N THR A 437 5.68 21.37 15.44
CA THR A 437 6.35 21.15 14.16
C THR A 437 7.80 20.89 14.43
N SER A 438 8.29 19.77 13.96
CA SER A 438 9.67 19.37 14.15
C SER A 438 10.33 19.11 12.78
N ARG A 439 11.64 19.19 12.78
CA ARG A 439 12.47 18.72 11.67
C ARG A 439 13.34 17.60 12.21
N ILE A 440 13.62 16.58 11.42
CA ILE A 440 14.61 15.59 11.83
C ILE A 440 15.93 16.34 12.00
N GLY A 441 16.45 16.34 13.23
CA GLY A 441 17.66 17.09 13.58
C GLY A 441 18.92 16.39 13.12
N GLU A 442 19.88 17.18 12.64
CA GLU A 442 21.20 16.67 12.29
C GLU A 442 21.84 15.90 13.48
N ASP A 443 21.60 16.38 14.71
CA ASP A 443 22.08 15.72 15.93
C ASP A 443 21.46 14.33 16.14
N GLN A 444 20.18 14.18 15.81
CA GLN A 444 19.48 12.89 15.93
C GLN A 444 20.04 11.89 14.91
N LEU A 445 20.19 12.33 13.67
CA LEU A 445 20.77 11.50 12.60
C LEU A 445 22.20 11.10 12.94
N PHE A 446 23.02 12.09 13.33
CA PHE A 446 24.41 11.87 13.69
C PHE A 446 24.54 10.86 14.85
N TYR A 447 23.67 10.95 15.85
CA TYR A 447 23.63 10.00 16.96
C TYR A 447 23.39 8.56 16.46
N CYS A 448 22.43 8.41 15.55
CA CYS A 448 22.10 7.09 14.98
C CYS A 448 23.26 6.55 14.12
N LEU A 449 23.84 7.44 13.29
CA LEU A 449 24.97 7.08 12.41
C LEU A 449 26.17 6.61 13.23
N GLN A 450 26.44 7.25 14.37
CA GLN A 450 27.54 6.88 15.25
C GLN A 450 27.38 5.48 15.87
N ARG A 451 26.19 4.92 15.83
CA ARG A 451 25.90 3.57 16.33
C ARG A 451 25.82 2.53 15.20
N GLY A 452 26.29 2.91 14.02
CA GLY A 452 26.27 2.01 12.86
C GLY A 452 24.92 1.94 12.15
N ILE A 453 23.93 2.75 12.57
CA ILE A 453 22.63 2.80 11.90
C ILE A 453 22.79 3.72 10.69
N SER A 454 22.37 3.26 9.51
CA SER A 454 22.43 4.07 8.30
C SER A 454 21.50 5.29 8.41
N GLU A 455 21.76 6.32 7.64
CA GLU A 455 20.90 7.51 7.62
C GLU A 455 19.46 7.14 7.25
N GLU A 456 19.31 6.27 6.28
CA GLU A 456 18.04 5.76 5.80
C GLU A 456 17.26 5.04 6.92
N ASP A 457 17.92 4.11 7.61
CA ASP A 457 17.32 3.38 8.73
C ASP A 457 16.98 4.31 9.90
N ALA A 458 17.83 5.32 10.15
CA ALA A 458 17.59 6.30 11.20
C ALA A 458 16.34 7.13 10.90
N ILE A 459 16.18 7.62 9.67
CA ILE A 459 14.99 8.36 9.24
C ILE A 459 13.74 7.48 9.36
N SER A 460 13.82 6.25 8.87
CA SER A 460 12.71 5.30 8.94
C SER A 460 12.30 5.02 10.40
N MET A 461 13.29 4.80 11.27
CA MET A 461 13.05 4.55 12.70
C MET A 461 12.37 5.76 13.38
N ILE A 462 12.86 6.97 13.12
CA ILE A 462 12.32 8.20 13.69
C ILE A 462 10.89 8.43 13.19
N VAL A 463 10.63 8.24 11.89
CA VAL A 463 9.30 8.40 11.28
C VAL A 463 8.31 7.37 11.84
N ASN A 464 8.71 6.11 11.95
CA ASN A 464 7.85 5.07 12.52
C ASN A 464 7.54 5.34 14.00
N GLY A 465 8.52 5.80 14.76
CA GLY A 465 8.33 6.22 16.13
C GLY A 465 7.35 7.38 16.26
N PHE A 466 7.48 8.36 15.38
CA PHE A 466 6.57 9.53 15.32
C PHE A 466 5.13 9.10 15.03
N CYS A 467 4.91 8.09 14.21
CA CYS A 467 3.57 7.63 13.79
C CYS A 467 2.98 6.55 14.69
N LYS A 468 3.72 6.06 15.68
CA LYS A 468 3.36 4.90 16.50
C LYS A 468 1.94 4.98 17.10
N ASP A 469 1.56 6.15 17.59
CA ASP A 469 0.26 6.35 18.25
C ASP A 469 -0.92 6.10 17.31
N VAL A 470 -0.75 6.46 16.03
CA VAL A 470 -1.79 6.26 15.02
C VAL A 470 -1.81 4.79 14.55
N PHE A 471 -0.64 4.22 14.29
CA PHE A 471 -0.55 2.84 13.81
C PHE A 471 -1.12 1.83 14.81
N SER A 472 -1.00 2.12 16.12
CA SER A 472 -1.56 1.25 17.16
C SER A 472 -3.09 1.18 17.15
N GLU A 473 -3.75 2.12 16.48
CA GLU A 473 -5.21 2.15 16.34
C GLU A 473 -5.70 1.41 15.10
N LEU A 474 -4.81 1.05 14.16
CA LEU A 474 -5.16 0.26 12.98
C LEU A 474 -5.27 -1.24 13.33
N PRO A 475 -6.14 -2.00 12.66
CA PRO A 475 -6.06 -3.46 12.74
C PRO A 475 -4.65 -3.94 12.38
N LEU A 476 -4.16 -4.98 13.05
CA LEU A 476 -2.76 -5.41 12.99
C LEU A 476 -2.24 -5.58 11.55
N GLU A 477 -3.02 -6.25 10.71
CA GLU A 477 -2.64 -6.50 9.31
C GLU A 477 -2.43 -5.20 8.53
N PHE A 478 -3.26 -4.20 8.80
CA PHE A 478 -3.21 -2.90 8.11
C PHE A 478 -2.18 -1.95 8.75
N ALA A 479 -1.86 -2.13 10.03
CA ALA A 479 -0.76 -1.41 10.67
C ALA A 479 0.58 -1.81 10.01
N VAL A 480 0.75 -3.10 9.74
CA VAL A 480 1.94 -3.61 9.04
C VAL A 480 2.02 -3.02 7.62
N GLU A 481 0.89 -2.99 6.89
CA GLU A 481 0.86 -2.41 5.54
C GLU A 481 1.17 -0.91 5.57
N ALA A 482 0.59 -0.18 6.52
CA ALA A 482 0.85 1.26 6.67
C ALA A 482 2.34 1.52 7.01
N GLN A 483 2.94 0.67 7.85
CA GLN A 483 4.38 0.77 8.15
C GLN A 483 5.24 0.50 6.92
N LYS A 484 4.85 -0.47 6.08
CA LYS A 484 5.57 -0.77 4.82
C LYS A 484 5.54 0.41 3.84
N LEU A 485 4.45 1.17 3.82
CA LEU A 485 4.36 2.36 2.96
C LEU A 485 5.36 3.46 3.36
N LEU A 486 5.83 3.42 4.60
CA LEU A 486 6.84 4.36 5.10
C LEU A 486 8.27 3.80 4.97
N ALA A 487 8.42 2.53 4.58
CA ALA A 487 9.73 1.89 4.49
C ALA A 487 10.52 2.40 3.29
N ILE A 488 11.82 2.55 3.48
CA ILE A 488 12.75 3.00 2.46
C ILE A 488 13.26 1.78 1.69
N SER A 489 13.63 1.95 0.40
CA SER A 489 14.15 0.88 -0.46
C SER A 489 15.49 0.35 0.08
N LEU A 490 15.60 -0.93 0.14
CA LEU A 490 16.88 -1.57 0.50
C LEU A 490 17.84 -1.55 -0.67
N UNK A 491 17.49 -1.75 -1.99
CA UNK A 491 18.35 -1.75 -3.10
C UNK A 491 17.66 -1.12 -4.25
N UNK A 492 18.18 -0.43 -4.92
CA UNK A 492 17.70 0.19 -6.07
C UNK A 492 18.64 -0.03 -7.17
N UNK A 493 18.31 -0.40 -8.11
CA UNK A 493 18.95 -0.44 -9.22
C UNK A 493 18.33 0.44 -10.10
N LYS A 494 18.82 1.39 -10.68
CA LYS A 494 18.33 2.42 -11.60
C LYS A 494 19.12 2.39 -12.90
N ASP A 495 18.45 2.02 -13.96
CA ASP A 495 19.01 2.02 -15.34
C ASP A 495 20.38 1.35 -15.41
N LEU A 496 20.59 0.29 -14.66
CA LEU A 496 21.88 -0.39 -14.56
C LEU A 496 22.30 -0.96 -15.92
N GLN A 497 23.48 -0.56 -16.37
CA GLN A 497 24.05 -0.98 -17.65
C GLN A 497 25.39 -1.63 -17.37
N VAL A 498 25.55 -2.88 -17.80
CA VAL A 498 26.77 -3.66 -17.53
C VAL A 498 27.28 -4.31 -18.81
N SER A 499 28.59 -4.20 -19.02
CA SER A 499 29.28 -4.85 -20.12
C SER A 499 30.22 -5.94 -19.61
N VAL A 500 30.38 -7.00 -20.40
CA VAL A 500 31.34 -8.06 -20.15
C VAL A 500 32.14 -8.27 -21.45
N GLU A 501 33.43 -8.15 -21.41
CA GLU A 501 34.30 -8.23 -22.60
C GLU A 501 33.77 -7.33 -23.74
N ASP A 502 33.44 -6.07 -23.44
CA ASP A 502 32.93 -5.06 -24.37
C ASP A 502 31.54 -5.36 -24.95
N LYS A 503 30.82 -6.38 -24.44
CA LYS A 503 29.47 -6.69 -24.87
C LYS A 503 28.47 -6.21 -23.83
N ALA A 504 27.53 -5.37 -24.24
CA ALA A 504 26.45 -4.89 -23.36
C ALA A 504 25.51 -6.07 -23.02
N ILE A 505 25.50 -6.47 -21.74
CA ILE A 505 24.66 -7.56 -21.24
C ILE A 505 23.43 -7.00 -20.53
N LEU A 506 23.62 -6.12 -19.52
CA LEU A 506 22.48 -5.38 -18.92
C LEU A 506 22.36 -4.04 -19.64
N ARG A 507 21.13 -3.68 -20.03
CA ARG A 507 20.88 -2.58 -20.93
C ARG A 507 19.86 -1.56 -20.37
N GLY A 508 19.96 -1.29 -19.07
CA GLY A 508 19.08 -0.37 -18.39
C GLY A 508 18.07 -1.12 -17.52
N LEU A 509 18.61 -1.94 -16.59
CA LEU A 509 17.80 -2.71 -15.65
C LEU A 509 17.48 -1.83 -14.44
N SER A 510 16.21 -1.76 -14.09
CA SER A 510 15.77 -1.08 -12.87
C SER A 510 15.01 -2.08 -11.99
N LEU A 511 15.32 -2.08 -10.70
CA LEU A 511 14.74 -3.00 -9.72
C LEU A 511 14.84 -2.36 -8.33
N GLU A 512 13.76 -2.41 -7.60
CA GLU A 512 13.72 -1.96 -6.21
C GLU A 512 13.38 -3.17 -5.33
N VAL A 513 14.11 -3.33 -4.23
CA VAL A 513 13.87 -4.38 -3.24
C VAL A 513 13.74 -3.70 -1.88
N ARG A 514 12.66 -3.98 -1.18
CA ARG A 514 12.42 -3.43 0.16
C ARG A 514 12.77 -4.48 1.23
N PRO A 515 13.00 -4.06 2.47
CA PRO A 515 13.29 -5.03 3.53
C PRO A 515 12.21 -6.09 3.67
N GLY A 516 12.63 -7.34 3.74
CA GLY A 516 11.75 -8.50 3.94
C GLY A 516 11.13 -9.08 2.67
N GLU A 517 11.32 -8.43 1.51
CA GLU A 517 10.73 -8.89 0.25
C GLU A 517 11.56 -10.01 -0.41
N VAL A 518 10.86 -10.91 -1.07
CA VAL A 518 11.46 -11.99 -1.88
C VAL A 518 11.12 -11.73 -3.36
N HIS A 519 12.14 -11.44 -4.14
CA HIS A 519 12.03 -11.18 -5.58
C HIS A 519 12.61 -12.33 -6.37
N ALA A 520 11.88 -12.85 -7.35
CA ALA A 520 12.39 -13.85 -8.29
C ALA A 520 12.73 -13.16 -9.62
N ILE A 521 13.92 -13.42 -10.13
CA ILE A 521 14.37 -12.96 -11.45
C ILE A 521 14.41 -14.20 -12.36
N MET A 522 13.50 -14.24 -13.32
CA MET A 522 13.38 -15.33 -14.28
C MET A 522 13.74 -14.85 -15.69
N GLY A 523 14.08 -15.76 -16.57
CA GLY A 523 14.41 -15.40 -17.95
C GLY A 523 15.19 -16.51 -18.63
N PRO A 524 15.25 -16.51 -19.96
CA PRO A 524 16.00 -17.53 -20.70
C PRO A 524 17.52 -17.43 -20.46
N ASN A 525 18.24 -18.47 -20.82
CA ASN A 525 19.69 -18.46 -20.75
C ASN A 525 20.26 -17.31 -21.60
N GLY A 526 21.26 -16.63 -21.07
CA GLY A 526 21.86 -15.45 -21.71
C GLY A 526 21.11 -14.15 -21.56
N SER A 527 20.04 -14.09 -20.76
CA SER A 527 19.27 -12.85 -20.56
C SER A 527 19.95 -11.82 -19.64
N GLY A 528 21.02 -12.24 -18.89
CA GLY A 528 21.76 -11.36 -18.00
C GLY A 528 21.57 -11.64 -16.51
N LYS A 529 20.89 -12.74 -16.14
CA LYS A 529 20.58 -13.06 -14.73
C LYS A 529 21.84 -13.18 -13.85
N SER A 530 22.79 -14.01 -14.24
CA SER A 530 24.03 -14.19 -13.47
C SER A 530 24.93 -12.96 -13.53
N THR A 531 24.82 -12.16 -14.62
CA THR A 531 25.51 -10.87 -14.71
C THR A 531 24.97 -9.93 -13.63
N LEU A 532 23.66 -9.89 -13.42
CA LEU A 532 23.06 -9.08 -12.35
C LEU A 532 23.59 -9.51 -10.98
N SER A 533 23.54 -10.82 -10.69
CA SER A 533 24.03 -11.37 -9.40
C SER A 533 25.50 -11.02 -9.17
N ALA A 534 26.34 -11.25 -10.17
CA ALA A 534 27.78 -11.01 -10.08
C ALA A 534 28.11 -9.52 -9.91
N THR A 535 27.38 -8.64 -10.61
CA THR A 535 27.56 -7.19 -10.49
C THR A 535 27.20 -6.71 -9.08
N LEU A 536 26.08 -7.19 -8.52
CA LEU A 536 25.66 -6.83 -7.17
C LEU A 536 26.65 -7.33 -6.10
N ALA A 537 27.26 -8.47 -6.34
CA ALA A 537 28.29 -9.03 -5.43
C ALA A 537 29.65 -8.35 -5.57
N GLY A 538 29.86 -7.53 -6.60
CA GLY A 538 31.09 -6.75 -6.77
C GLY A 538 32.18 -7.45 -7.58
N ARG A 539 31.82 -8.35 -8.49
CA ARG A 539 32.76 -9.10 -9.28
C ARG A 539 33.42 -8.20 -10.36
N GLU A 540 34.75 -8.12 -10.35
CA GLU A 540 35.51 -7.17 -11.17
C GLU A 540 35.42 -7.39 -12.69
N ASP A 541 35.11 -8.61 -13.13
CA ASP A 541 34.94 -8.93 -14.56
C ASP A 541 33.72 -8.27 -15.21
N TYR A 542 32.87 -7.63 -14.42
CA TYR A 542 31.59 -7.06 -14.86
C TYR A 542 31.68 -5.53 -14.77
N GLU A 543 31.91 -4.89 -15.92
CA GLU A 543 32.10 -3.43 -15.99
C GLU A 543 30.75 -2.70 -16.01
N VAL A 544 30.48 -1.89 -15.01
CA VAL A 544 29.30 -1.01 -14.98
C VAL A 544 29.58 0.22 -15.84
N VAL A 545 28.85 0.35 -16.94
CA VAL A 545 29.03 1.44 -17.89
C VAL A 545 27.97 2.54 -17.74
N GLY A 546 26.95 2.34 -16.93
CA GLY A 546 25.93 3.35 -16.67
C GLY A 546 24.93 2.90 -15.63
N GLY A 547 24.16 3.85 -15.12
CA GLY A 547 23.19 3.62 -14.08
C GLY A 547 23.77 3.70 -12.67
N SER A 548 22.98 3.34 -11.67
CA SER A 548 23.41 3.35 -10.27
C SER A 548 22.83 2.16 -9.52
N VAL A 549 23.50 1.74 -8.47
CA VAL A 549 23.01 0.73 -7.54
C VAL A 549 23.20 1.25 -6.12
N GLU A 550 22.12 1.45 -5.45
CA GLU A 550 22.11 1.92 -4.06
C GLU A 550 21.72 0.78 -3.12
N PHE A 551 22.45 0.65 -2.02
CA PHE A 551 22.12 -0.30 -0.95
C PHE A 551 22.21 0.42 0.39
N LYS A 552 21.10 0.54 1.09
CA LYS A 552 21.02 1.22 2.38
C LYS A 552 21.54 2.67 2.31
N GLY A 553 21.20 3.37 1.22
CA GLY A 553 21.64 4.76 1.02
C GLY A 553 23.10 4.93 0.60
N LYS A 554 23.81 3.85 0.33
CA LYS A 554 25.21 3.89 -0.12
C LYS A 554 25.31 3.47 -1.58
N ASP A 555 26.19 4.10 -2.32
CA ASP A 555 26.49 3.64 -3.67
C ASP A 555 27.21 2.30 -3.58
N LEU A 556 26.53 1.24 -3.96
CA LEU A 556 27.07 -0.11 -3.89
C LEU A 556 28.24 -0.31 -4.84
N LEU A 557 28.25 0.43 -5.95
CA LEU A 557 29.28 0.26 -6.99
C LEU A 557 30.66 0.75 -6.53
N GLU A 558 30.71 1.62 -5.52
CA GLU A 558 31.97 2.12 -4.95
C GLU A 558 32.55 1.17 -3.89
N LEU A 559 31.77 0.16 -3.44
CA LEU A 559 32.22 -0.75 -2.38
C LEU A 559 32.90 -1.99 -2.94
N SER A 560 33.99 -2.41 -2.30
CA SER A 560 34.65 -3.68 -2.59
C SER A 560 33.74 -4.88 -2.24
N PRO A 561 33.96 -6.06 -2.81
CA PRO A 561 33.13 -7.23 -2.48
C PRO A 561 33.07 -7.54 -0.98
N GLU A 562 34.19 -7.40 -0.26
CA GLU A 562 34.22 -7.65 1.18
C GLU A 562 33.46 -6.58 1.99
N ASP A 563 33.49 -5.33 1.52
CA ASP A 563 32.71 -4.26 2.14
C ASP A 563 31.20 -4.49 1.90
N ARG A 564 30.80 -4.96 0.70
CA ARG A 564 29.42 -5.33 0.41
C ARG A 564 28.93 -6.45 1.34
N ALA A 565 29.80 -7.43 1.59
CA ALA A 565 29.49 -8.51 2.54
C ALA A 565 29.31 -7.95 3.97
N GLY A 566 30.19 -7.02 4.36
CA GLY A 566 30.09 -6.33 5.66
C GLY A 566 28.80 -5.53 5.81
N GLU A 567 28.36 -4.86 4.72
CA GLU A 567 27.11 -4.12 4.68
C GLU A 567 25.87 -5.02 4.74
N GLY A 568 26.03 -6.32 4.44
CA GLY A 568 24.95 -7.28 4.59
C GLY A 568 24.47 -7.90 3.28
N ILE A 569 25.30 -7.88 2.23
CA ILE A 569 24.98 -8.57 0.97
C ILE A 569 25.63 -9.95 0.98
N PHE A 570 24.88 -10.97 0.60
CA PHE A 570 25.36 -12.36 0.50
C PHE A 570 24.94 -12.92 -0.85
N MET A 571 25.88 -13.61 -1.53
CA MET A 571 25.60 -14.29 -2.79
C MET A 571 25.85 -15.81 -2.65
N ALA A 572 24.81 -16.60 -2.86
CA ALA A 572 24.95 -18.04 -3.03
C ALA A 572 25.22 -18.33 -4.51
N PHE A 573 26.36 -18.94 -4.79
CA PHE A 573 26.85 -19.12 -6.16
C PHE A 573 26.17 -20.29 -6.87
N GLN A 574 26.01 -20.17 -8.17
CA GLN A 574 25.55 -21.28 -9.01
C GLN A 574 26.47 -22.51 -8.82
N TYR A 575 27.78 -22.30 -8.81
CA TYR A 575 28.79 -23.33 -8.59
C TYR A 575 29.71 -22.92 -7.44
N PRO A 576 29.40 -23.34 -6.19
CA PRO A 576 30.27 -23.02 -5.05
C PRO A 576 31.69 -23.54 -5.21
N VAL A 577 32.64 -22.68 -4.86
CA VAL A 577 34.09 -22.96 -5.03
C VAL A 577 34.58 -23.91 -3.92
N GLU A 578 35.55 -24.75 -4.23
CA GLU A 578 36.21 -25.63 -3.27
C GLU A 578 37.47 -24.95 -2.72
N ILE A 579 37.70 -25.08 -1.40
CA ILE A 579 38.89 -24.55 -0.75
C ILE A 579 39.60 -25.69 -0.01
N PRO A 580 40.50 -26.41 -0.66
CA PRO A 580 41.15 -27.55 -0.04
C PRO A 580 42.01 -27.18 1.17
N GLY A 581 41.98 -27.98 2.22
CA GLY A 581 42.78 -27.79 3.42
C GLY A 581 42.22 -26.81 4.44
N VAL A 582 41.16 -26.08 4.09
CA VAL A 582 40.51 -25.12 5.01
C VAL A 582 39.19 -25.72 5.47
N SER A 583 39.08 -26.06 6.75
CA SER A 583 37.82 -26.61 7.28
C SER A 583 36.69 -25.59 7.21
N ASN A 584 35.49 -26.10 7.00
CA ASN A 584 34.29 -25.24 6.89
C ASN A 584 34.08 -24.41 8.17
N GLN A 585 34.33 -25.02 9.34
CA GLN A 585 34.22 -24.33 10.63
C GLN A 585 35.19 -23.14 10.71
N PHE A 586 36.45 -23.35 10.35
CA PHE A 586 37.45 -22.28 10.38
C PHE A 586 37.15 -21.15 9.38
N PHE A 587 36.70 -21.54 8.18
CA PHE A 587 36.28 -20.59 7.14
C PHE A 587 35.10 -19.72 7.63
N LEU A 588 34.06 -20.35 8.22
CA LEU A 588 32.88 -19.64 8.70
C LEU A 588 33.20 -18.72 9.87
N GLN A 589 34.05 -19.16 10.82
CA GLN A 589 34.46 -18.30 11.93
C GLN A 589 35.26 -17.07 11.43
N THR A 590 36.16 -17.30 10.48
CA THR A 590 36.96 -16.21 9.88
C THR A 590 36.04 -15.22 9.14
N ALA A 591 35.09 -15.72 8.35
CA ALA A 591 34.15 -14.88 7.59
C ALA A 591 33.23 -14.09 8.51
N LEU A 592 32.67 -14.75 9.52
CA LEU A 592 31.77 -14.07 10.49
C LEU A 592 32.52 -12.97 11.25
N ASN A 593 33.72 -13.27 11.74
CA ASN A 593 34.50 -12.28 12.49
C ASN A 593 34.93 -11.10 11.61
N ALA A 594 35.21 -11.33 10.31
CA ALA A 594 35.47 -10.24 9.36
C ALA A 594 34.24 -9.32 9.19
N VAL A 595 33.03 -9.91 9.04
CA VAL A 595 31.78 -9.15 8.93
C VAL A 595 31.49 -8.39 10.25
N ARG A 596 31.64 -9.04 11.40
CA ARG A 596 31.45 -8.42 12.72
C ARG A 596 32.41 -7.24 12.92
N LYS A 597 33.67 -7.43 12.54
CA LYS A 597 34.68 -6.37 12.61
C LYS A 597 34.29 -5.16 11.72
N TYR A 598 33.81 -5.42 10.49
CA TYR A 598 33.31 -4.37 9.60
C TYR A 598 32.16 -3.59 10.27
N ARG A 599 31.26 -4.34 10.93
CA ARG A 599 30.10 -3.77 11.65
C ARG A 599 30.47 -3.22 13.03
N SER A 600 31.75 -3.25 13.37
CA SER A 600 32.26 -2.81 14.69
C SER A 600 31.68 -3.61 15.87
N GLU A 601 31.41 -4.88 15.65
CA GLU A 601 30.98 -5.84 16.67
C GLU A 601 32.20 -6.61 17.18
N GLU A 602 32.10 -7.12 18.43
CA GLU A 602 33.17 -7.95 19.01
C GLU A 602 33.29 -9.27 18.26
N GLU A 603 34.52 -9.69 17.97
CA GLU A 603 34.77 -10.99 17.35
C GLU A 603 34.36 -12.09 18.32
N LEU A 604 33.76 -13.16 17.79
CA LEU A 604 33.41 -14.33 18.58
C LEU A 604 34.64 -15.19 18.83
N ASP A 605 34.83 -15.59 20.06
CA ASP A 605 35.85 -16.57 20.39
C ASP A 605 35.40 -17.98 19.91
N ARG A 606 36.27 -18.96 20.12
CA ARG A 606 36.02 -20.32 19.64
C ARG A 606 34.77 -20.98 20.26
N PHE A 607 34.51 -20.67 21.54
CA PHE A 607 33.40 -21.29 22.28
C PHE A 607 32.08 -20.66 21.88
N ASP A 608 32.01 -19.34 21.86
CA ASP A 608 30.81 -18.59 21.42
C ASP A 608 30.44 -18.96 19.98
N PHE A 609 31.46 -19.08 19.11
CA PHE A 609 31.24 -19.49 17.73
C PHE A 609 30.71 -20.91 17.63
N GLN A 610 31.22 -21.83 18.45
CA GLN A 610 30.74 -23.23 18.46
C GLN A 610 29.28 -23.32 18.87
N ASP A 611 28.88 -22.57 19.92
CA ASP A 611 27.48 -22.52 20.39
C ASP A 611 26.57 -21.98 19.27
N LEU A 612 27.00 -20.92 18.57
CA LEU A 612 26.27 -20.38 17.42
C LEU A 612 26.13 -21.43 16.31
N MET A 613 27.20 -22.17 16.00
CA MET A 613 27.15 -23.19 14.94
C MET A 613 26.21 -24.32 15.31
N GLU A 614 26.17 -24.76 16.58
CA GLU A 614 25.23 -25.78 17.04
C GLU A 614 23.79 -25.32 16.85
N GLU A 615 23.49 -24.05 17.21
CA GLU A 615 22.16 -23.45 16.99
C GLU A 615 21.78 -23.46 15.50
N LYS A 616 22.68 -23.00 14.62
CA LYS A 616 22.36 -22.90 13.18
C LYS A 616 22.22 -24.28 12.52
N ILE A 617 23.06 -25.25 12.92
CA ILE A 617 22.97 -26.62 12.42
C ILE A 617 21.63 -27.25 12.79
N GLN A 618 21.19 -27.06 14.04
CA GLN A 618 19.89 -27.56 14.50
C GLN A 618 18.74 -26.88 13.74
N LEU A 619 18.80 -25.57 13.57
CA LEU A 619 17.79 -24.79 12.83
C LEU A 619 17.62 -25.32 11.40
N LEU A 620 18.74 -25.57 10.72
CA LEU A 620 18.76 -25.99 9.32
C LEU A 620 18.78 -27.50 9.13
N LYS A 621 18.79 -28.27 10.22
CA LYS A 621 18.82 -29.78 10.21
C LYS A 621 19.96 -30.32 9.37
N MET A 622 21.17 -29.76 9.58
CA MET A 622 22.36 -30.11 8.80
C MET A 622 23.23 -31.14 9.50
N PRO A 623 23.97 -31.96 8.73
CA PRO A 623 24.96 -32.91 9.32
C PRO A 623 26.14 -32.15 9.93
N GLU A 624 26.55 -32.50 11.14
CA GLU A 624 27.69 -31.87 11.84
C GLU A 624 29.02 -32.08 11.14
N ASP A 625 29.18 -33.21 10.43
CA ASP A 625 30.41 -33.56 9.74
C ASP A 625 30.80 -32.52 8.65
N LEU A 626 29.82 -31.77 8.12
CA LEU A 626 30.10 -30.68 7.17
C LEU A 626 31.08 -29.63 7.75
N LEU A 627 31.08 -29.43 9.07
CA LEU A 627 31.93 -28.41 9.71
C LEU A 627 33.43 -28.77 9.67
N THR A 628 33.75 -30.06 9.77
CA THR A 628 35.15 -30.53 9.84
C THR A 628 35.77 -30.76 8.47
N ARG A 629 34.94 -30.94 7.45
CA ARG A 629 35.42 -31.15 6.07
C ARG A 629 35.91 -29.85 5.48
N SER A 630 36.84 -29.92 4.53
CA SER A 630 37.30 -28.74 3.77
C SER A 630 36.15 -28.14 2.99
N VAL A 631 36.12 -26.81 2.88
CA VAL A 631 35.03 -26.04 2.25
C VAL A 631 34.72 -26.61 0.86
N ASN A 632 33.52 -27.19 0.74
CA ASN A 632 32.95 -27.76 -0.49
C ASN A 632 33.74 -28.90 -1.15
N VAL A 633 34.90 -29.30 -0.62
CA VAL A 633 35.74 -30.34 -1.22
C VAL A 633 35.07 -31.73 -1.04
N GLY A 634 34.75 -32.37 -2.15
CA GLY A 634 34.08 -33.65 -2.13
C GLY A 634 32.63 -33.62 -1.69
N PHE A 635 32.05 -32.42 -1.59
CA PHE A 635 30.63 -32.25 -1.30
C PHE A 635 29.81 -32.62 -2.54
N SER A 636 28.69 -33.29 -2.36
CA SER A 636 27.69 -33.46 -3.42
C SER A 636 27.08 -32.08 -3.77
N GLY A 637 26.40 -31.99 -4.91
CA GLY A 637 25.71 -30.74 -5.29
C GLY A 637 24.77 -30.21 -4.20
N GLY A 638 24.01 -31.12 -3.59
CA GLY A 638 23.10 -30.75 -2.48
C GLY A 638 23.84 -30.26 -1.24
N GLU A 639 24.95 -30.95 -0.88
CA GLU A 639 25.78 -30.51 0.26
C GLU A 639 26.38 -29.12 0.04
N LYS A 640 26.83 -28.81 -1.19
CA LYS A 640 27.40 -27.49 -1.54
C LYS A 640 26.35 -26.39 -1.34
N LYS A 641 25.11 -26.64 -1.79
CA LYS A 641 24.01 -25.69 -1.64
C LYS A 641 23.58 -25.53 -0.17
N ARG A 642 23.52 -26.65 0.58
CA ARG A 642 23.28 -26.58 2.03
C ARG A 642 24.34 -25.78 2.75
N ASN A 643 25.61 -25.90 2.32
CA ASN A 643 26.70 -25.12 2.90
C ASN A 643 26.52 -23.63 2.65
N ASP A 644 26.05 -23.23 1.46
CA ASP A 644 25.72 -21.83 1.17
C ASP A 644 24.61 -21.33 2.12
N ILE A 645 23.58 -22.15 2.38
CA ILE A 645 22.50 -21.79 3.29
C ILE A 645 23.04 -21.65 4.73
N LEU A 646 23.93 -22.55 5.15
CA LEU A 646 24.57 -22.46 6.47
C LEU A 646 25.38 -21.16 6.60
N GLN A 647 26.15 -20.80 5.59
CA GLN A 647 26.92 -19.55 5.55
C GLN A 647 25.97 -18.34 5.67
N MET A 648 24.86 -18.37 4.96
CA MET A 648 23.84 -17.33 5.01
C MET A 648 23.25 -17.20 6.43
N ALA A 649 22.95 -18.32 7.08
CA ALA A 649 22.43 -18.32 8.45
C ALA A 649 23.42 -17.74 9.46
N VAL A 650 24.72 -18.03 9.28
CA VAL A 650 25.79 -17.62 10.20
C VAL A 650 26.14 -16.14 10.01
N LEU A 651 26.24 -15.68 8.75
CA LEU A 651 26.67 -14.30 8.44
C LEU A 651 25.55 -13.28 8.59
N GLU A 652 24.31 -13.73 8.67
CA GLU A 652 23.12 -12.89 8.88
C GLU A 652 23.05 -11.67 7.96
N PRO A 653 23.05 -11.88 6.62
CA PRO A 653 22.93 -10.77 5.67
C PRO A 653 21.52 -10.21 5.65
N GLU A 654 21.42 -8.95 5.19
CA GLU A 654 20.12 -8.28 4.98
C GLU A 654 19.57 -8.53 3.57
N LEU A 655 20.45 -8.71 2.59
CA LEU A 655 20.06 -9.06 1.21
C LEU A 655 20.81 -10.32 0.78
N CYS A 656 20.04 -11.35 0.42
CA CYS A 656 20.57 -12.63 -0.05
C CYS A 656 20.27 -12.79 -1.54
N ILE A 657 21.31 -12.99 -2.34
CA ILE A 657 21.20 -13.23 -3.78
C ILE A 657 21.45 -14.73 -4.01
N LEU A 658 20.43 -15.43 -4.48
CA LEU A 658 20.52 -16.88 -4.74
C LEU A 658 20.61 -17.09 -6.25
N ASP A 659 21.84 -17.33 -6.78
CA ASP A 659 22.05 -17.45 -8.22
C ASP A 659 21.96 -18.92 -8.65
N GLU A 660 20.82 -19.28 -9.22
CA GLU A 660 20.51 -20.62 -9.73
C GLU A 660 20.86 -21.74 -8.72
N THR A 661 20.48 -21.53 -7.46
CA THR A 661 20.78 -22.48 -6.37
C THR A 661 20.02 -23.79 -6.51
N ASP A 662 19.02 -23.84 -7.39
CA ASP A 662 18.27 -25.05 -7.75
C ASP A 662 18.91 -25.88 -8.87
N SER A 663 19.94 -25.34 -9.52
CA SER A 663 20.58 -26.03 -10.66
C SER A 663 21.26 -27.34 -10.22
N GLY A 664 20.91 -28.43 -10.91
CA GLY A 664 21.53 -29.76 -10.68
C GLY A 664 21.07 -30.48 -9.42
N LEU A 665 20.05 -30.00 -8.73
CA LEU A 665 19.50 -30.63 -7.53
C LEU A 665 18.35 -31.59 -7.87
N ASP A 666 18.29 -32.71 -7.16
CA ASP A 666 17.10 -33.54 -7.16
C ASP A 666 16.01 -32.91 -6.29
N ILE A 667 14.83 -33.50 -6.30
CA ILE A 667 13.65 -32.93 -5.63
C ILE A 667 13.85 -32.81 -4.10
N ASP A 668 14.50 -33.80 -3.50
CA ASP A 668 14.70 -33.83 -2.05
C ASP A 668 15.74 -32.77 -1.61
N ALA A 669 16.84 -32.68 -2.35
CA ALA A 669 17.87 -31.64 -2.09
C ALA A 669 17.31 -30.24 -2.31
N LEU A 670 16.50 -30.06 -3.36
CA LEU A 670 15.84 -28.78 -3.65
C LEU A 670 14.92 -28.36 -2.50
N LYS A 671 14.13 -29.29 -1.98
CA LYS A 671 13.23 -29.03 -0.87
C LYS A 671 13.99 -28.62 0.41
N ILE A 672 15.10 -29.30 0.70
CA ILE A 672 15.93 -28.99 1.88
C ILE A 672 16.50 -27.55 1.75
N VAL A 673 16.99 -27.19 0.57
CA VAL A 673 17.50 -25.82 0.31
C VAL A 673 16.37 -24.79 0.50
N ALA A 674 15.19 -25.07 -0.05
CA ALA A 674 14.03 -24.18 0.08
C ALA A 674 13.56 -24.05 1.54
N ASP A 675 13.53 -25.16 2.28
CA ASP A 675 13.18 -25.16 3.72
C ASP A 675 14.19 -24.31 4.50
N GLY A 676 15.48 -24.40 4.16
CA GLY A 676 16.52 -23.58 4.77
C GLY A 676 16.32 -22.09 4.52
N VAL A 677 16.02 -21.71 3.27
CA VAL A 677 15.72 -20.29 2.91
C VAL A 677 14.48 -19.83 3.68
N ASN A 678 13.42 -20.63 3.70
CA ASN A 678 12.18 -20.27 4.41
C ASN A 678 12.40 -20.15 5.93
N ALA A 679 13.28 -20.95 6.51
CA ALA A 679 13.63 -20.85 7.93
C ALA A 679 14.35 -19.51 8.24
N LEU A 680 15.02 -18.93 7.26
CA LEU A 680 15.75 -17.68 7.40
C LEU A 680 14.91 -16.44 7.01
N ARG A 681 13.68 -16.64 6.50
CA ARG A 681 12.75 -15.54 6.20
C ARG A 681 12.17 -15.01 7.52
N ASP A 682 12.66 -13.86 7.95
CA ASP A 682 12.29 -13.25 9.23
C ASP A 682 11.47 -11.96 9.05
N GLY A 683 11.07 -11.64 7.81
CA GLY A 683 10.35 -10.41 7.49
C GLY A 683 11.23 -9.17 7.42
N LYS A 684 12.52 -9.31 7.65
CA LYS A 684 13.52 -8.23 7.55
C LYS A 684 14.53 -8.52 6.45
N ARG A 685 14.98 -9.78 6.38
CA ARG A 685 15.95 -10.24 5.36
C ARG A 685 15.26 -10.35 4.01
N SER A 686 15.87 -9.77 2.99
CA SER A 686 15.35 -9.76 1.61
C SER A 686 16.09 -10.79 0.75
N PHE A 687 15.40 -11.29 -0.26
CA PHE A 687 15.98 -12.30 -1.16
C PHE A 687 15.77 -11.91 -2.61
N ILE A 688 16.83 -12.03 -3.42
CA ILE A 688 16.74 -12.02 -4.89
C ILE A 688 17.05 -13.45 -5.35
N ILE A 689 16.07 -14.15 -5.88
CA ILE A 689 16.21 -15.54 -6.34
C ILE A 689 16.30 -15.53 -7.86
N VAL A 690 17.48 -15.85 -8.38
CA VAL A 690 17.72 -15.95 -9.81
C VAL A 690 17.54 -17.40 -10.22
N THR A 691 16.57 -17.68 -11.08
CA THR A 691 16.32 -19.03 -11.56
C THR A 691 15.63 -19.02 -12.92
N HIS A 692 15.79 -20.10 -13.67
CA HIS A 692 15.03 -20.33 -14.88
C HIS A 692 14.02 -21.48 -14.71
N TYR A 693 13.93 -22.04 -13.50
CA TYR A 693 13.01 -23.12 -13.17
C TYR A 693 11.97 -22.70 -12.14
N GLN A 694 10.75 -23.13 -12.33
CA GLN A 694 9.68 -22.89 -11.38
C GLN A 694 9.89 -23.64 -10.05
N ARG A 695 10.49 -24.82 -10.09
CA ARG A 695 10.51 -25.78 -8.97
C ARG A 695 10.89 -25.18 -7.61
N ILE A 696 11.93 -24.35 -7.56
CA ILE A 696 12.34 -23.73 -6.29
C ILE A 696 11.30 -22.71 -5.81
N LEU A 697 10.64 -22.04 -6.76
CA LEU A 697 9.64 -21.01 -6.44
C LEU A 697 8.31 -21.60 -5.94
N ASP A 698 8.05 -22.89 -6.21
CA ASP A 698 6.90 -23.59 -5.62
C ASP A 698 7.06 -23.76 -4.10
N TYR A 699 8.30 -23.87 -3.63
CA TYR A 699 8.62 -24.02 -2.21
C TYR A 699 8.95 -22.70 -1.52
N ILE A 700 9.67 -21.78 -2.24
CA ILE A 700 9.98 -20.45 -1.76
C ILE A 700 9.10 -19.47 -2.56
N LYS A 701 7.90 -19.20 -2.09
CA LYS A 701 6.97 -18.35 -2.83
C LYS A 701 7.49 -16.90 -2.80
N PRO A 702 7.87 -16.34 -3.96
CA PRO A 702 8.30 -14.93 -4.00
C PRO A 702 7.13 -13.97 -3.89
N ASP A 703 7.41 -12.77 -3.38
CA ASP A 703 6.45 -11.68 -3.36
C ASP A 703 6.34 -11.03 -4.75
N TYR A 704 7.44 -10.99 -5.48
CA TYR A 704 7.51 -10.41 -6.83
C TYR A 704 8.28 -11.30 -7.78
N VAL A 705 7.85 -11.33 -9.03
CA VAL A 705 8.49 -12.09 -10.11
C VAL A 705 8.79 -11.13 -11.25
N HIS A 706 10.03 -11.13 -11.72
CA HIS A 706 10.49 -10.27 -12.81
C HIS A 706 11.04 -11.12 -13.93
N VAL A 707 10.67 -10.80 -15.16
CA VAL A 707 11.17 -11.49 -16.34
C VAL A 707 12.27 -10.65 -16.98
N LEU A 708 13.48 -11.20 -16.96
CA LEU A 708 14.66 -10.57 -17.57
C LEU A 708 14.84 -11.12 -18.98
N TYR A 709 14.85 -10.24 -19.97
CA TYR A 709 15.05 -10.60 -21.36
C TYR A 709 15.94 -9.57 -22.04
N GLN A 710 17.00 -10.06 -22.71
CA GLN A 710 17.98 -9.22 -23.40
C GLN A 710 18.50 -8.04 -22.55
N GLY A 711 18.74 -8.29 -21.24
CA GLY A 711 19.33 -7.30 -20.36
C GLY A 711 18.36 -6.28 -19.75
N ARG A 712 17.05 -6.47 -19.92
CA ARG A 712 16.01 -5.57 -19.37
C ARG A 712 14.94 -6.38 -18.66
N ILE A 713 14.35 -5.81 -17.61
CA ILE A 713 13.12 -6.36 -17.03
C ILE A 713 11.97 -5.97 -17.97
N VAL A 714 11.38 -6.96 -18.62
CA VAL A 714 10.32 -6.75 -19.62
C VAL A 714 8.92 -6.98 -19.06
N LYS A 715 8.81 -7.67 -17.94
CA LYS A 715 7.53 -7.89 -17.25
C LYS A 715 7.77 -8.14 -15.76
N SER A 716 6.88 -7.63 -14.93
CA SER A 716 6.88 -7.89 -13.49
C SER A 716 5.47 -8.28 -13.06
N GLY A 717 5.39 -9.12 -12.04
CA GLY A 717 4.11 -9.58 -11.50
C GLY A 717 4.32 -10.39 -10.22
N ASP A 718 3.32 -11.13 -9.84
CA ASP A 718 3.36 -12.01 -8.67
C ASP A 718 3.67 -13.46 -9.08
N PHE A 719 3.43 -14.40 -8.18
CA PHE A 719 3.71 -15.83 -8.40
C PHE A 719 2.94 -16.43 -9.59
N THR A 720 1.80 -15.85 -9.99
CA THR A 720 1.05 -16.32 -11.16
C THR A 720 1.84 -16.19 -12.45
N LEU A 721 2.75 -15.21 -12.52
CA LEU A 721 3.64 -15.02 -13.68
C LEU A 721 4.57 -16.25 -13.87
N VAL A 722 4.95 -16.92 -12.78
CA VAL A 722 5.77 -18.16 -12.84
C VAL A 722 5.02 -19.24 -13.62
N LYS A 723 3.73 -19.41 -13.31
CA LYS A 723 2.88 -20.42 -13.98
C LYS A 723 2.69 -20.08 -15.46
N GLN A 724 2.50 -18.81 -15.77
CA GLN A 724 2.38 -18.33 -17.16
C GLN A 724 3.65 -18.67 -17.97
N LEU A 725 4.82 -18.45 -17.37
CA LEU A 725 6.11 -18.75 -18.02
C LEU A 725 6.29 -20.25 -18.24
N GLU A 726 5.84 -21.08 -17.29
CA GLU A 726 5.90 -22.53 -17.46
C GLU A 726 5.00 -23.04 -18.59
N GLU A 727 3.79 -22.51 -18.67
CA GLU A 727 2.82 -22.93 -19.70
C GLU A 727 3.17 -22.42 -21.11
N GLN A 728 3.65 -21.18 -21.21
CA GLN A 728 3.85 -20.49 -22.48
C GLN A 728 5.32 -20.39 -22.91
N GLY A 729 6.25 -20.69 -22.00
CA GLY A 729 7.68 -20.50 -22.23
C GLY A 729 8.02 -19.01 -22.36
N TYR A 730 9.16 -18.71 -22.98
CA TYR A 730 9.65 -17.35 -23.19
C TYR A 730 9.43 -16.85 -24.64
N GLY A 731 8.80 -17.67 -25.50
CA GLY A 731 8.66 -17.36 -26.93
C GLY A 731 7.87 -16.08 -27.21
N TRP A 732 6.83 -15.81 -26.42
CA TRP A 732 5.97 -14.64 -26.58
C TRP A 732 6.69 -13.32 -26.36
N LEU A 733 7.84 -13.34 -25.64
CA LEU A 733 8.61 -12.13 -25.37
C LEU A 733 9.25 -11.55 -26.64
N SER A 734 9.50 -12.38 -27.65
CA SER A 734 10.08 -11.93 -28.91
C SER A 734 9.03 -11.26 -29.83
N GLU A 735 7.75 -11.39 -29.51
CA GLU A 735 6.64 -10.82 -30.32
C GLU A 735 6.19 -9.43 -29.81
N GLN A 736 6.71 -8.99 -28.67
CA GLN A 736 6.32 -7.71 -28.07
C GLN A 736 7.33 -6.57 -28.31
N GLN A 737 8.32 -6.77 -29.18
CA GLN A 737 9.29 -5.74 -29.56
C GLN A 737 8.86 -4.94 -30.79
#